data_d44d4c7854502a9578f94c7c7e7fd1e0
#
_entry.id   d44d4c7854502a9578f94c7c7e7fd1e0
#
_cell.length_a   1.000
_cell.length_b   1.000
_cell.length_c   1.000
_cell.angle_alpha   90.00
_cell.angle_beta   90.00
_cell.angle_gamma   90.00
#
_symmetry.space_group_name_H-M   'P 1'
#
loop_
_entity.id
_entity.type
_entity.pdbx_description
1 polymer ?
#
loop_
_entity_poly.entity_id
_entity_poly.type
_entity_poly.pdbx_seq_one_letter_code
_entity_poly.pdbx_strand_id
1 'polypeptide(L)'
;MAALLQPISAKIGPAGNGTPSVSQLNSQLFQDYAGSNTFAYNRDSADSKVTYNPSDRTSIFGHYSVEPFSILDPQPLGQAGGGPFDGGQSGQASGRLQNIGIDFSHVISARMVIDADGGYTRQVTGAQSLIDIADGDFGVNTLGIPGTNGIGPNYVGQPVFAFYGQTSSSAPGLSTLGNAQTANPYQFRDNQFTADVNLSWNLGKHATKYGFTYYHFDLNHFQPTSGGSIVNPRGGFYFQGGMTTGPADVNAQGAGNNLNSYLAWADFLLGLPNENGNPSVQKAVQLFNPNALRWTELGAYAQDQWTVTPKLTVDYGARYEFYPAPYKDHTGVYRLDPSLPQSANIEIGGVNGNPENAGFKMGWGQILPRVGIVYRLTDKLVIRTGAGLTSDPDSLRFLRDSYPMDQAPSYSGAATDSIAVDPNGNPLPLSVGIPTPVLPSISSGFVGLPVSGSTNTAPANYHRGYIESWNLFVEQDLGNGFVANVGYVGTHQVRQLAGYTLNAAPLPSGSTLCMANGQFNPSSGLTGACNFAANEIINQQHCANPTTPSGAICYNTGGITMNAPTFSAEYSGLQTQLSRRAGRLAQFGVVYTWSHAFDFEDNGAGSGSGGLPFSYPAYWSRNRATAGYDRTNNLQIWSIYHLPFGRDQKWATHGFAGEILGGFQLNGQISHVSGAPFTVSANSNTINTPGSALYADLVKPYNQIGGHNRTPGNSSVSGGQPWFDPTAFANPVEPTYSASQSASSIVSPHFGNTHRNEFRGPGVTQVNASLFRGFHLFRESEFQVRAEAFNLFNHALLNNPNATVGGSTFGYITSFGAPYSPTAGARTLQFSGRFNF
;
A
#
# COMPACT_ATOMS: atom_id res chain seq x y z
N MET A 1 -10.47 -29.61 -18.26
CA MET A 1 -11.73 -28.83 -18.42
C MET A 1 -12.90 -29.50 -17.67
N ALA A 2 -13.27 -30.72 -17.94
CA ALA A 2 -14.45 -31.37 -17.25
C ALA A 2 -14.32 -31.37 -15.71
N ALA A 3 -13.15 -31.62 -15.14
CA ALA A 3 -12.92 -31.58 -13.70
C ALA A 3 -13.05 -30.17 -13.07
N LEU A 4 -12.80 -29.10 -13.86
CA LEU A 4 -12.97 -27.71 -13.44
C LEU A 4 -14.44 -27.28 -13.43
N LEU A 5 -15.31 -27.99 -14.14
CA LEU A 5 -16.68 -27.54 -14.40
C LEU A 5 -17.72 -28.19 -13.46
N GLN A 6 -17.37 -29.26 -12.77
CA GLN A 6 -18.32 -30.00 -11.95
C GLN A 6 -19.06 -29.20 -10.85
N PRO A 7 -18.49 -28.23 -10.14
CA PRO A 7 -19.24 -27.46 -9.17
C PRO A 7 -20.20 -26.43 -9.79
N ILE A 8 -19.95 -26.00 -11.04
CA ILE A 8 -20.63 -24.89 -11.70
C ILE A 8 -21.78 -25.35 -12.61
N SER A 9 -21.63 -26.51 -13.25
CA SER A 9 -22.61 -27.03 -14.21
C SER A 9 -23.93 -27.53 -13.61
N ALA A 10 -23.99 -27.75 -12.32
CA ALA A 10 -25.17 -28.31 -11.65
C ALA A 10 -26.31 -27.29 -11.42
N LYS A 11 -26.08 -25.99 -11.63
CA LYS A 11 -27.03 -24.91 -11.28
C LYS A 11 -27.47 -24.02 -12.44
N ILE A 12 -26.91 -24.17 -13.63
CA ILE A 12 -27.46 -23.54 -14.82
C ILE A 12 -28.56 -24.45 -15.33
N GLY A 13 -29.68 -24.50 -14.61
CA GLY A 13 -30.87 -25.25 -15.04
C GLY A 13 -31.54 -24.55 -16.23
N PRO A 14 -32.23 -25.29 -17.12
CA PRO A 14 -32.96 -24.68 -18.19
C PRO A 14 -34.06 -23.74 -17.63
N ALA A 15 -33.99 -22.49 -18.00
CA ALA A 15 -35.06 -21.55 -17.72
C ALA A 15 -36.35 -22.03 -18.38
N GLY A 16 -37.47 -21.93 -17.66
CA GLY A 16 -38.76 -22.33 -18.17
C GLY A 16 -39.10 -21.64 -19.50
N ASN A 17 -40.11 -22.20 -20.19
CA ASN A 17 -40.55 -21.97 -21.55
C ASN A 17 -40.63 -20.53 -22.10
N GLY A 18 -39.55 -19.76 -22.06
CA GLY A 18 -39.42 -18.45 -22.70
C GLY A 18 -37.96 -18.03 -22.68
N THR A 19 -37.54 -17.24 -23.65
CA THR A 19 -36.20 -16.68 -23.65
C THR A 19 -36.09 -15.74 -22.44
N PRO A 20 -35.24 -16.06 -21.43
CA PRO A 20 -35.15 -15.22 -20.25
C PRO A 20 -34.60 -13.83 -20.61
N SER A 21 -35.10 -12.80 -19.96
CA SER A 21 -34.53 -11.46 -20.11
C SER A 21 -33.10 -11.41 -19.53
N VAL A 22 -32.28 -10.52 -20.02
CA VAL A 22 -30.90 -10.28 -19.51
C VAL A 22 -30.89 -10.08 -18.01
N SER A 23 -31.86 -9.35 -17.46
CA SER A 23 -32.01 -9.15 -16.02
C SER A 23 -32.29 -10.46 -15.26
N GLN A 24 -33.08 -11.38 -15.82
CA GLN A 24 -33.36 -12.69 -15.24
C GLN A 24 -32.14 -13.61 -15.28
N LEU A 25 -31.39 -13.59 -16.40
CA LEU A 25 -30.14 -14.33 -16.51
C LEU A 25 -29.09 -13.82 -15.51
N ASN A 26 -28.96 -12.51 -15.35
CA ASN A 26 -28.00 -11.94 -14.42
C ASN A 26 -28.34 -12.21 -12.96
N SER A 27 -29.61 -12.24 -12.59
CA SER A 27 -30.01 -12.61 -11.23
C SER A 27 -29.65 -14.05 -10.88
N GLN A 28 -29.48 -14.93 -11.86
CA GLN A 28 -29.07 -16.33 -11.68
C GLN A 28 -27.55 -16.50 -11.52
N LEU A 29 -26.75 -15.46 -11.81
CA LEU A 29 -25.29 -15.48 -11.62
C LEU A 29 -24.83 -14.90 -10.29
N PHE A 30 -25.75 -14.63 -9.37
CA PHE A 30 -25.41 -13.96 -8.10
C PHE A 30 -25.44 -14.95 -6.94
N GLN A 31 -24.27 -15.21 -6.34
CA GLN A 31 -24.11 -16.02 -5.12
C GLN A 31 -24.71 -17.45 -5.21
N ASP A 32 -24.63 -18.09 -6.38
CA ASP A 32 -25.19 -19.43 -6.61
C ASP A 32 -24.37 -20.56 -6.01
N TYR A 33 -23.14 -20.30 -5.63
CA TYR A 33 -22.25 -21.26 -5.01
C TYR A 33 -21.84 -20.81 -3.62
N ALA A 34 -22.09 -21.68 -2.64
CA ALA A 34 -21.59 -21.53 -1.28
C ALA A 34 -20.56 -22.64 -1.02
N GLY A 35 -19.32 -22.26 -0.88
CA GLY A 35 -18.24 -23.15 -0.47
C GLY A 35 -17.81 -22.83 0.96
N SER A 36 -17.41 -23.84 1.70
CA SER A 36 -16.72 -23.68 2.98
C SER A 36 -15.44 -24.49 2.98
N ASN A 37 -14.42 -23.95 3.59
CA ASN A 37 -13.15 -24.66 3.72
C ASN A 37 -12.50 -24.33 5.07
N THR A 38 -11.50 -25.10 5.48
CA THR A 38 -10.83 -24.90 6.75
C THR A 38 -9.61 -24.03 6.53
N PHE A 39 -9.64 -22.82 7.08
CA PHE A 39 -8.44 -22.01 7.25
C PHE A 39 -7.66 -22.49 8.47
N ALA A 40 -6.36 -22.70 8.31
CA ALA A 40 -5.50 -23.07 9.42
C ALA A 40 -4.27 -22.15 9.46
N TYR A 41 -3.96 -21.67 10.64
CA TYR A 41 -2.75 -20.90 10.91
C TYR A 41 -2.05 -21.50 12.13
N ASN A 42 -0.87 -22.04 11.90
CA ASN A 42 -0.02 -22.57 12.95
C ASN A 42 1.23 -21.71 13.07
N ARG A 43 1.59 -21.37 14.28
CA ARG A 43 2.76 -20.58 14.61
C ARG A 43 3.31 -21.07 15.95
N ASP A 44 4.57 -21.47 15.93
CA ASP A 44 5.32 -21.82 17.12
C ASP A 44 6.44 -20.82 17.33
N SER A 45 6.80 -20.56 18.57
CA SER A 45 7.97 -19.74 18.88
C SER A 45 8.80 -20.38 19.97
N ALA A 46 10.11 -20.34 19.80
CA ALA A 46 11.06 -20.76 20.80
C ALA A 46 12.13 -19.68 20.95
N ASP A 47 12.30 -19.23 22.18
CA ASP A 47 13.29 -18.24 22.55
C ASP A 47 14.25 -18.81 23.59
N SER A 48 15.53 -18.60 23.39
CA SER A 48 16.55 -18.95 24.37
C SER A 48 17.48 -17.78 24.63
N LYS A 49 17.85 -17.59 25.85
CA LYS A 49 18.83 -16.59 26.28
C LYS A 49 19.82 -17.21 27.28
N VAL A 50 21.08 -17.03 26.99
CA VAL A 50 22.17 -17.43 27.88
C VAL A 50 22.95 -16.18 28.26
N THR A 51 23.11 -15.94 29.55
CA THR A 51 23.91 -14.84 30.09
C THR A 51 25.12 -15.39 30.80
N TYR A 52 26.29 -14.87 30.48
CA TYR A 52 27.55 -15.21 31.14
C TYR A 52 28.22 -13.96 31.67
N ASN A 53 28.50 -13.95 32.98
CA ASN A 53 29.14 -12.85 33.67
C ASN A 53 30.53 -13.31 34.14
N PRO A 54 31.58 -13.14 33.30
CA PRO A 54 32.92 -13.56 33.67
C PRO A 54 33.50 -12.74 34.83
N SER A 55 32.96 -11.57 35.09
CA SER A 55 33.29 -10.70 36.22
C SER A 55 32.11 -9.78 36.56
N ASP A 56 32.18 -9.10 37.71
CA ASP A 56 31.22 -8.06 38.12
C ASP A 56 31.17 -6.86 37.14
N ARG A 57 32.14 -6.77 36.24
CA ARG A 57 32.28 -5.68 35.28
C ARG A 57 31.94 -6.08 33.88
N THR A 58 31.72 -7.36 33.59
CA THR A 58 31.51 -7.86 32.23
C THR A 58 30.31 -8.75 32.20
N SER A 59 29.38 -8.40 31.29
CA SER A 59 28.24 -9.24 31.00
C SER A 59 28.23 -9.55 29.50
N ILE A 60 28.02 -10.79 29.16
CA ILE A 60 27.85 -11.27 27.79
C ILE A 60 26.54 -12.04 27.76
N PHE A 61 25.67 -11.73 26.83
CA PHE A 61 24.56 -12.64 26.59
C PHE A 61 24.42 -12.97 25.12
N GLY A 62 23.98 -14.19 24.85
CA GLY A 62 23.55 -14.61 23.54
C GLY A 62 22.07 -14.96 23.59
N HIS A 63 21.35 -14.63 22.54
CA HIS A 63 19.98 -15.09 22.37
C HIS A 63 19.78 -15.74 21.00
N TYR A 64 18.84 -16.68 20.96
CA TYR A 64 18.35 -17.28 19.74
C TYR A 64 16.83 -17.38 19.79
N SER A 65 16.19 -16.82 18.78
CA SER A 65 14.75 -16.91 18.60
C SER A 65 14.44 -17.58 17.28
N VAL A 66 13.47 -18.49 17.26
CA VAL A 66 12.96 -19.10 16.02
C VAL A 66 11.46 -19.16 16.05
N GLU A 67 10.86 -18.76 14.93
CA GLU A 67 9.42 -18.72 14.74
C GLU A 67 9.06 -19.32 13.39
N PRO A 68 8.85 -20.64 13.30
CA PRO A 68 8.24 -21.25 12.14
C PRO A 68 6.72 -20.98 12.12
N PHE A 69 6.19 -20.78 10.92
CA PHE A 69 4.75 -20.68 10.73
C PHE A 69 4.30 -21.41 9.48
N SER A 70 3.04 -21.81 9.46
CA SER A 70 2.36 -22.34 8.29
C SER A 70 0.92 -21.85 8.23
N ILE A 71 0.49 -21.51 7.03
CA ILE A 71 -0.88 -21.07 6.74
C ILE A 71 -1.43 -21.99 5.67
N LEU A 72 -2.66 -22.45 5.88
CA LEU A 72 -3.44 -23.17 4.90
C LEU A 72 -4.70 -22.34 4.62
N ASP A 73 -4.83 -21.82 3.40
CA ASP A 73 -5.98 -21.07 2.91
C ASP A 73 -6.49 -21.71 1.61
N PRO A 74 -7.31 -22.76 1.71
CA PRO A 74 -7.74 -23.51 0.53
C PRO A 74 -8.59 -22.66 -0.40
N GLN A 75 -8.46 -22.93 -1.70
CA GLN A 75 -9.27 -22.29 -2.72
C GLN A 75 -10.75 -22.68 -2.62
N PRO A 76 -11.70 -21.75 -2.82
CA PRO A 76 -13.13 -21.99 -2.58
C PRO A 76 -13.77 -22.97 -3.54
N LEU A 77 -13.24 -23.09 -4.77
CA LEU A 77 -13.83 -23.93 -5.81
C LEU A 77 -13.12 -25.29 -5.94
N GLY A 78 -12.37 -25.74 -4.93
CA GLY A 78 -11.61 -26.99 -4.96
C GLY A 78 -10.60 -27.02 -6.11
N GLN A 79 -10.64 -28.06 -6.95
CA GLN A 79 -9.74 -28.19 -8.12
C GLN A 79 -9.96 -27.10 -9.19
N ALA A 80 -11.11 -26.44 -9.22
CA ALA A 80 -11.35 -25.30 -10.10
C ALA A 80 -10.65 -24.02 -9.65
N GLY A 81 -10.10 -24.00 -8.44
CA GLY A 81 -9.30 -22.89 -7.94
C GLY A 81 -10.11 -21.77 -7.32
N GLY A 82 -9.98 -20.57 -7.84
CA GLY A 82 -10.59 -19.35 -7.30
C GLY A 82 -9.66 -18.51 -6.43
N GLY A 83 -10.18 -17.41 -5.93
CA GLY A 83 -9.46 -16.52 -4.98
C GLY A 83 -9.43 -17.10 -3.56
N PRO A 84 -8.74 -16.41 -2.62
CA PRO A 84 -8.73 -16.81 -1.22
C PRO A 84 -10.08 -16.53 -0.54
N PHE A 85 -10.37 -17.26 0.54
CA PHE A 85 -11.53 -16.96 1.37
C PHE A 85 -11.40 -15.70 2.22
N ASP A 86 -10.21 -15.45 2.72
CA ASP A 86 -9.94 -14.36 3.66
C ASP A 86 -9.40 -13.08 3.02
N GLY A 87 -9.22 -13.08 1.69
CA GLY A 87 -8.61 -11.97 0.95
C GLY A 87 -7.08 -11.98 0.93
N GLY A 88 -6.44 -13.03 1.49
CA GLY A 88 -4.99 -13.22 1.49
C GLY A 88 -4.46 -13.90 0.22
N GLN A 89 -3.50 -14.80 0.38
CA GLN A 89 -2.91 -15.61 -0.69
C GLN A 89 -3.43 -17.03 -0.59
N SER A 90 -4.30 -17.43 -1.50
CA SER A 90 -4.87 -18.80 -1.48
C SER A 90 -3.76 -19.85 -1.66
N GLY A 91 -3.91 -20.96 -0.93
CA GLY A 91 -3.00 -22.08 -0.99
C GLY A 91 -2.30 -22.38 0.32
N GLN A 92 -1.02 -22.69 0.26
CA GLN A 92 -0.17 -22.90 1.41
C GLN A 92 0.93 -21.84 1.46
N ALA A 93 1.02 -21.14 2.58
CA ALA A 93 2.16 -20.30 2.89
C ALA A 93 2.93 -20.91 4.05
N SER A 94 4.24 -20.84 4.00
CA SER A 94 5.10 -21.26 5.11
C SER A 94 6.31 -20.37 5.23
N GLY A 95 6.84 -20.32 6.42
CA GLY A 95 8.03 -19.52 6.65
C GLY A 95 8.68 -19.82 7.97
N ARG A 96 9.81 -19.16 8.16
CA ARG A 96 10.57 -19.19 9.40
C ARG A 96 11.31 -17.88 9.57
N LEU A 97 11.11 -17.25 10.72
CA LEU A 97 11.92 -16.16 11.19
C LEU A 97 12.94 -16.71 12.20
N GLN A 98 14.21 -16.35 12.03
CA GLN A 98 15.28 -16.68 12.96
C GLN A 98 16.03 -15.41 13.33
N ASN A 99 16.33 -15.26 14.60
CA ASN A 99 17.15 -14.17 15.11
C ASN A 99 18.22 -14.72 16.04
N ILE A 100 19.47 -14.33 15.80
CA ILE A 100 20.61 -14.63 16.64
C ILE A 100 21.21 -13.29 17.02
N GLY A 101 21.45 -13.08 18.30
CA GLY A 101 22.12 -11.89 18.81
C GLY A 101 23.15 -12.22 19.89
N ILE A 102 24.19 -11.46 19.88
CA ILE A 102 25.22 -11.44 20.91
C ILE A 102 25.37 -10.01 21.43
N ASP A 103 25.38 -9.84 22.72
CA ASP A 103 25.58 -8.56 23.39
C ASP A 103 26.74 -8.66 24.35
N PHE A 104 27.59 -7.66 24.38
CA PHE A 104 28.72 -7.52 25.27
C PHE A 104 28.66 -6.17 25.95
N SER A 105 28.61 -6.17 27.30
CA SER A 105 28.71 -4.97 28.10
C SER A 105 29.89 -5.07 29.05
N HIS A 106 30.74 -4.02 29.09
CA HIS A 106 31.91 -3.99 29.97
C HIS A 106 32.08 -2.64 30.66
N VAL A 107 32.17 -2.66 31.97
CA VAL A 107 32.48 -1.49 32.82
C VAL A 107 34.00 -1.28 32.85
N ILE A 108 34.50 -0.40 31.99
CA ILE A 108 35.92 -0.06 31.90
C ILE A 108 36.35 0.64 33.19
N SER A 109 35.52 1.54 33.70
CA SER A 109 35.75 2.26 34.94
C SER A 109 34.43 2.71 35.57
N ALA A 110 34.46 3.28 36.77
CA ALA A 110 33.28 3.84 37.44
C ALA A 110 32.57 4.94 36.59
N ARG A 111 33.21 5.42 35.53
CA ARG A 111 32.68 6.51 34.65
C ARG A 111 32.53 6.09 33.20
N MET A 112 32.95 4.88 32.83
CA MET A 112 33.02 4.49 31.42
C MET A 112 32.52 3.08 31.22
N VAL A 113 31.58 2.93 30.31
CA VAL A 113 30.98 1.65 29.91
C VAL A 113 31.02 1.54 28.39
N ILE A 114 31.39 0.39 27.88
CA ILE A 114 31.29 0.01 26.48
C ILE A 114 30.25 -1.08 26.34
N ASP A 115 29.37 -0.92 25.39
CA ASP A 115 28.38 -1.91 24.96
C ASP A 115 28.61 -2.19 23.46
N ALA A 116 28.60 -3.46 23.09
CA ALA A 116 28.72 -3.89 21.72
C ALA A 116 27.74 -5.03 21.46
N ASP A 117 26.95 -4.91 20.40
CA ASP A 117 26.05 -5.97 19.99
C ASP A 117 26.22 -6.33 18.51
N GLY A 118 25.97 -7.60 18.21
CA GLY A 118 25.94 -8.13 16.85
C GLY A 118 24.74 -9.02 16.67
N GLY A 119 24.07 -8.88 15.55
CA GLY A 119 22.85 -9.61 15.26
C GLY A 119 22.80 -10.17 13.84
N TYR A 120 22.13 -11.30 13.71
CA TYR A 120 21.78 -11.90 12.44
C TYR A 120 20.31 -12.29 12.44
N THR A 121 19.57 -11.74 11.51
CA THR A 121 18.17 -12.11 11.28
C THR A 121 18.02 -12.77 9.92
N ARG A 122 17.35 -13.92 9.90
CA ARG A 122 16.99 -14.62 8.67
C ARG A 122 15.49 -14.80 8.58
N GLN A 123 14.92 -14.29 7.50
CA GLN A 123 13.53 -14.52 7.14
C GLN A 123 13.46 -15.39 5.90
N VAL A 124 12.73 -16.49 6.00
CA VAL A 124 12.35 -17.34 4.87
C VAL A 124 10.84 -17.37 4.83
N THR A 125 10.24 -16.98 3.72
CA THR A 125 8.79 -17.04 3.54
C THR A 125 8.46 -17.33 2.09
N GLY A 126 7.37 -18.06 1.88
CA GLY A 126 6.88 -18.37 0.55
C GLY A 126 5.42 -18.77 0.57
N ALA A 127 4.75 -18.57 -0.55
CA ALA A 127 3.39 -19.04 -0.76
C ALA A 127 3.26 -19.65 -2.16
N GLN A 128 2.46 -20.70 -2.25
CA GLN A 128 2.05 -21.33 -3.51
C GLN A 128 0.69 -21.99 -3.35
N SER A 129 -0.04 -22.17 -4.44
CA SER A 129 -1.35 -22.79 -4.39
C SER A 129 -1.25 -24.30 -4.04
N LEU A 130 -2.32 -24.87 -3.46
CA LEU A 130 -2.36 -26.30 -3.15
C LEU A 130 -2.26 -27.18 -4.40
N ILE A 131 -2.87 -26.74 -5.51
CA ILE A 131 -2.82 -27.43 -6.78
C ILE A 131 -1.41 -27.37 -7.37
N ASP A 132 -0.70 -26.23 -7.18
CA ASP A 132 0.68 -26.06 -7.60
C ASP A 132 1.59 -27.09 -6.91
N ILE A 133 1.33 -27.36 -5.62
CA ILE A 133 2.10 -28.33 -4.83
C ILE A 133 1.85 -29.77 -5.29
N ALA A 134 0.60 -30.10 -5.61
CA ALA A 134 0.20 -31.46 -5.91
C ALA A 134 0.59 -31.92 -7.33
N ASP A 135 0.39 -31.07 -8.33
CA ASP A 135 0.39 -31.45 -9.75
C ASP A 135 1.50 -30.76 -10.60
N GLY A 136 2.34 -29.93 -10.00
CA GLY A 136 3.46 -29.28 -10.70
C GLY A 136 3.00 -28.46 -11.90
N ASP A 137 3.33 -28.88 -13.11
CA ASP A 137 2.98 -28.22 -14.38
C ASP A 137 1.52 -28.49 -14.80
N PHE A 138 0.58 -28.20 -13.92
CA PHE A 138 -0.86 -28.49 -14.07
C PHE A 138 -1.43 -27.91 -15.38
N GLY A 139 -1.03 -26.70 -15.75
CA GLY A 139 -1.54 -26.07 -16.97
C GLY A 139 -1.17 -26.84 -18.24
N VAL A 140 0.09 -27.31 -18.33
CA VAL A 140 0.55 -28.10 -19.47
C VAL A 140 0.09 -29.55 -19.37
N ASN A 141 0.35 -30.22 -18.25
CA ASN A 141 0.17 -31.68 -18.13
C ASN A 141 -1.28 -32.09 -17.91
N THR A 142 -2.06 -31.33 -17.13
CA THR A 142 -3.44 -31.69 -16.79
C THR A 142 -4.45 -30.98 -17.69
N LEU A 143 -4.26 -29.67 -17.96
CA LEU A 143 -5.17 -28.92 -18.82
C LEU A 143 -4.82 -29.00 -20.30
N GLY A 144 -3.59 -29.41 -20.65
CA GLY A 144 -3.14 -29.51 -22.01
C GLY A 144 -2.97 -28.14 -22.72
N ILE A 145 -2.71 -27.07 -21.96
CA ILE A 145 -2.56 -25.70 -22.48
C ILE A 145 -1.07 -25.40 -22.66
N PRO A 146 -0.55 -25.33 -23.92
CA PRO A 146 0.85 -25.09 -24.16
C PRO A 146 1.32 -23.71 -23.64
N GLY A 147 2.58 -23.59 -23.26
CA GLY A 147 3.18 -22.33 -22.82
C GLY A 147 2.76 -21.85 -21.44
N THR A 148 1.77 -22.47 -20.79
CA THR A 148 1.55 -22.36 -19.35
C THR A 148 2.67 -23.12 -18.64
N ASN A 149 3.11 -22.66 -17.44
CA ASN A 149 4.22 -23.32 -16.73
C ASN A 149 5.56 -23.39 -17.52
N GLY A 150 6.42 -24.36 -17.23
CA GLY A 150 7.52 -24.82 -18.08
C GLY A 150 8.81 -24.00 -18.13
N ILE A 151 8.95 -22.90 -17.36
CA ILE A 151 10.19 -22.10 -17.30
C ILE A 151 11.10 -22.55 -16.13
N GLY A 152 10.55 -23.26 -15.15
CA GLY A 152 11.29 -23.77 -14.00
C GLY A 152 10.38 -24.08 -12.81
N PRO A 153 10.95 -24.56 -11.69
CA PRO A 153 10.16 -25.05 -10.55
C PRO A 153 9.29 -23.99 -9.87
N ASN A 154 9.56 -22.72 -10.06
CA ASN A 154 8.78 -21.63 -9.49
C ASN A 154 7.60 -21.20 -10.39
N TYR A 155 7.43 -21.80 -11.56
CA TYR A 155 6.35 -21.52 -12.51
C TYR A 155 5.32 -22.65 -12.57
N VAL A 156 5.37 -23.56 -11.60
CA VAL A 156 4.45 -24.69 -11.50
C VAL A 156 3.07 -24.22 -11.06
N GLY A 157 2.04 -25.03 -11.38
CA GLY A 157 0.68 -24.88 -10.89
C GLY A 157 -0.34 -24.47 -11.93
N GLN A 158 -1.48 -24.05 -11.44
CA GLN A 158 -2.66 -23.80 -12.24
C GLN A 158 -2.67 -22.39 -12.84
N PRO A 159 -2.86 -22.21 -14.16
CA PRO A 159 -3.07 -20.90 -14.77
C PRO A 159 -4.37 -20.26 -14.28
N VAL A 160 -4.51 -18.95 -14.46
CA VAL A 160 -5.71 -18.20 -14.10
C VAL A 160 -6.62 -18.01 -15.31
N PHE A 161 -7.93 -18.13 -15.09
CA PHE A 161 -8.97 -17.83 -16.07
C PHE A 161 -9.91 -16.79 -15.49
N ALA A 162 -9.90 -15.61 -16.06
CA ALA A 162 -10.71 -14.47 -15.65
C ALA A 162 -11.84 -14.20 -16.68
N PHE A 163 -12.92 -13.59 -16.23
CA PHE A 163 -14.12 -13.40 -17.03
C PHE A 163 -14.62 -11.96 -16.94
N TYR A 164 -15.31 -11.51 -17.99
CA TYR A 164 -15.99 -10.21 -17.96
C TYR A 164 -17.02 -10.14 -16.83
N GLY A 165 -17.13 -8.99 -16.22
CA GLY A 165 -18.03 -8.82 -15.08
C GLY A 165 -17.55 -9.51 -13.80
N GLN A 166 -16.33 -10.04 -13.81
CA GLN A 166 -15.68 -10.53 -12.59
C GLN A 166 -15.63 -9.41 -11.57
N THR A 167 -16.44 -9.49 -10.57
CA THR A 167 -16.57 -8.44 -9.60
C THR A 167 -16.57 -8.97 -8.18
N SER A 168 -16.32 -8.04 -7.29
CA SER A 168 -16.50 -8.16 -5.87
C SER A 168 -17.83 -8.84 -5.49
N SER A 169 -17.91 -9.34 -4.28
CA SER A 169 -19.06 -10.02 -3.64
C SER A 169 -20.44 -9.35 -3.78
N SER A 170 -20.56 -8.23 -4.49
CA SER A 170 -21.77 -7.42 -4.60
C SER A 170 -22.35 -7.27 -6.01
N ALA A 171 -21.74 -7.86 -7.03
CA ALA A 171 -22.26 -7.79 -8.40
C ALA A 171 -22.38 -9.19 -9.04
N PRO A 172 -23.41 -9.44 -9.87
CA PRO A 172 -23.53 -10.70 -10.59
C PRO A 172 -22.39 -10.87 -11.58
N GLY A 173 -21.76 -12.04 -11.58
CA GLY A 173 -20.64 -12.35 -12.47
C GLY A 173 -20.06 -13.74 -12.22
N LEU A 174 -19.19 -14.18 -13.10
CA LEU A 174 -18.46 -15.43 -12.96
C LEU A 174 -17.24 -15.24 -12.05
N SER A 175 -17.00 -16.19 -11.17
CA SER A 175 -15.77 -16.20 -10.37
C SER A 175 -14.56 -16.55 -11.24
N THR A 176 -13.41 -15.99 -10.92
CA THR A 176 -12.13 -16.41 -11.50
C THR A 176 -11.89 -17.87 -11.20
N LEU A 177 -11.42 -18.62 -12.19
CA LEU A 177 -10.98 -20.01 -12.04
C LEU A 177 -9.46 -20.08 -12.03
N GLY A 178 -8.93 -21.22 -11.61
CA GLY A 178 -7.51 -21.41 -11.49
C GLY A 178 -6.91 -20.70 -10.28
N ASN A 179 -5.62 -20.42 -10.32
CA ASN A 179 -4.97 -19.66 -9.27
C ASN A 179 -5.09 -18.15 -9.53
N ALA A 180 -6.10 -17.56 -8.92
CA ALA A 180 -6.45 -16.16 -9.09
C ALA A 180 -5.43 -15.19 -8.43
N GLN A 181 -4.48 -15.69 -7.65
CA GLN A 181 -3.48 -14.86 -6.98
C GLN A 181 -2.26 -14.64 -7.87
N THR A 182 -2.15 -13.44 -8.40
CA THR A 182 -1.08 -13.07 -9.33
C THR A 182 0.30 -12.99 -8.67
N ALA A 183 0.35 -12.67 -7.38
CA ALA A 183 1.60 -12.63 -6.61
C ALA A 183 2.08 -14.01 -6.11
N ASN A 184 1.37 -15.08 -6.40
CA ASN A 184 1.65 -16.44 -5.99
C ASN A 184 2.07 -17.29 -7.22
N PRO A 185 3.16 -18.07 -7.18
CA PRO A 185 4.06 -18.27 -6.04
C PRO A 185 5.01 -17.10 -5.78
N TYR A 186 5.39 -16.93 -4.54
CA TYR A 186 6.53 -16.10 -4.17
C TYR A 186 7.44 -16.83 -3.20
N GLN A 187 8.73 -16.48 -3.21
CA GLN A 187 9.71 -17.01 -2.28
C GLN A 187 10.71 -15.92 -1.92
N PHE A 188 10.78 -15.59 -0.65
CA PHE A 188 11.72 -14.61 -0.10
C PHE A 188 12.66 -15.28 0.88
N ARG A 189 13.94 -14.95 0.78
CA ARG A 189 15.00 -15.44 1.67
C ARG A 189 15.92 -14.26 2.00
N ASP A 190 15.59 -13.59 3.08
CA ASP A 190 16.25 -12.35 3.46
C ASP A 190 17.18 -12.58 4.64
N ASN A 191 18.35 -11.96 4.59
CA ASN A 191 19.28 -11.92 5.72
C ASN A 191 19.55 -10.45 6.07
N GLN A 192 19.66 -10.20 7.35
CA GLN A 192 20.09 -8.93 7.90
C GLN A 192 21.20 -9.18 8.91
N PHE A 193 22.29 -8.45 8.75
CA PHE A 193 23.41 -8.42 9.68
C PHE A 193 23.44 -7.05 10.34
N THR A 194 23.60 -7.02 11.65
CA THR A 194 23.70 -5.80 12.44
C THR A 194 24.93 -5.85 13.32
N ALA A 195 25.58 -4.71 13.52
CA ALA A 195 26.59 -4.54 14.52
C ALA A 195 26.57 -3.11 15.04
N ASP A 196 26.51 -2.97 16.36
CA ASP A 196 26.50 -1.68 17.05
C ASP A 196 27.56 -1.69 18.14
N VAL A 197 28.27 -0.56 18.29
CA VAL A 197 29.23 -0.34 19.39
C VAL A 197 28.95 1.02 19.98
N ASN A 198 28.81 1.08 21.31
CA ASN A 198 28.50 2.28 22.04
C ASN A 198 29.46 2.47 23.22
N LEU A 199 30.00 3.64 23.39
CA LEU A 199 30.80 4.04 24.52
C LEU A 199 30.07 5.16 25.28
N SER A 200 29.76 4.89 26.54
CA SER A 200 29.19 5.88 27.47
C SER A 200 30.27 6.35 28.43
N TRP A 201 30.47 7.67 28.56
CA TRP A 201 31.52 8.25 29.42
C TRP A 201 30.98 9.43 30.20
N ASN A 202 31.00 9.30 31.54
CA ASN A 202 30.55 10.33 32.46
C ASN A 202 31.74 11.19 32.93
N LEU A 203 31.74 12.46 32.59
CA LEU A 203 32.77 13.47 32.85
C LEU A 203 32.22 14.59 33.75
N GLY A 204 31.95 14.29 35.00
CA GLY A 204 31.39 15.27 35.95
C GLY A 204 29.98 15.70 35.58
N LYS A 205 29.82 16.89 34.96
CA LYS A 205 28.51 17.41 34.50
C LYS A 205 28.14 16.95 33.09
N HIS A 206 28.99 16.21 32.43
CA HIS A 206 28.84 15.75 31.06
C HIS A 206 28.64 14.24 31.01
N ALA A 207 27.62 13.79 30.33
CA ALA A 207 27.37 12.38 30.04
C ALA A 207 27.49 12.19 28.54
N THR A 208 28.67 11.85 28.06
CA THR A 208 28.96 11.71 26.64
C THR A 208 28.68 10.30 26.18
N LYS A 209 28.20 10.18 24.91
CA LYS A 209 28.03 8.89 24.23
C LYS A 209 28.59 8.97 22.81
N TYR A 210 29.27 7.93 22.41
CA TYR A 210 29.82 7.73 21.07
C TYR A 210 29.39 6.38 20.58
N GLY A 211 29.05 6.27 19.31
CA GLY A 211 28.66 4.97 18.78
C GLY A 211 28.87 4.85 17.27
N PHE A 212 28.89 3.59 16.85
CA PHE A 212 28.97 3.18 15.47
C PHE A 212 27.93 2.11 15.21
N THR A 213 27.29 2.18 14.06
CA THR A 213 26.22 1.27 13.63
C THR A 213 26.52 0.75 12.22
N TYR A 214 26.35 -0.53 12.00
CA TYR A 214 26.46 -1.21 10.72
C TYR A 214 25.23 -2.08 10.47
N TYR A 215 24.57 -1.92 9.32
CA TYR A 215 23.55 -2.82 8.82
C TYR A 215 23.90 -3.28 7.42
N HIS A 216 23.67 -4.56 7.15
CA HIS A 216 23.79 -5.13 5.83
C HIS A 216 22.59 -6.03 5.55
N PHE A 217 22.00 -5.86 4.37
CA PHE A 217 20.79 -6.55 3.95
C PHE A 217 21.04 -7.34 2.68
N ASP A 218 20.69 -8.63 2.73
CA ASP A 218 20.60 -9.50 1.57
C ASP A 218 19.14 -9.83 1.31
N LEU A 219 18.58 -9.39 0.21
CA LEU A 219 17.24 -9.77 -0.24
C LEU A 219 17.36 -10.72 -1.42
N ASN A 220 16.79 -11.92 -1.29
CA ASN A 220 16.73 -12.91 -2.36
C ASN A 220 15.26 -13.24 -2.62
N HIS A 221 14.71 -12.60 -3.64
CA HIS A 221 13.29 -12.64 -3.91
C HIS A 221 12.99 -13.30 -5.25
N PHE A 222 12.05 -14.21 -5.24
CA PHE A 222 11.32 -14.66 -6.42
C PHE A 222 9.88 -14.19 -6.26
N GLN A 223 9.44 -13.29 -7.09
CA GLN A 223 8.06 -12.85 -7.22
C GLN A 223 7.94 -12.13 -8.57
N PRO A 224 7.63 -12.84 -9.66
CA PRO A 224 7.32 -12.20 -10.92
C PRO A 224 6.22 -11.17 -10.75
N THR A 225 6.28 -10.10 -11.52
CA THR A 225 5.40 -8.95 -11.35
C THR A 225 3.95 -9.35 -11.17
N SER A 226 3.29 -8.69 -10.24
CA SER A 226 1.86 -8.83 -9.99
C SER A 226 1.16 -7.54 -10.42
N GLY A 227 0.35 -7.61 -11.44
CA GLY A 227 -0.43 -6.47 -11.91
C GLY A 227 -1.50 -6.91 -12.90
N GLY A 228 -2.75 -6.49 -12.69
CA GLY A 228 -3.86 -6.93 -13.50
C GLY A 228 -4.42 -8.31 -13.12
N SER A 229 -5.61 -8.63 -13.63
CA SER A 229 -6.38 -9.81 -13.23
C SER A 229 -5.83 -11.14 -13.75
N ILE A 230 -5.01 -11.12 -14.80
CA ILE A 230 -4.47 -12.32 -15.46
C ILE A 230 -2.94 -12.39 -15.52
N VAL A 231 -2.22 -11.39 -15.03
CA VAL A 231 -0.75 -11.41 -14.97
C VAL A 231 -0.30 -12.45 -13.94
N ASN A 232 0.15 -13.61 -14.41
CA ASN A 232 0.44 -14.75 -13.56
C ASN A 232 1.68 -15.50 -14.06
N PRO A 233 2.58 -15.97 -13.16
CA PRO A 233 3.75 -16.77 -13.56
C PRO A 233 3.40 -18.04 -14.31
N ARG A 234 2.25 -18.63 -14.05
CA ARG A 234 1.77 -19.87 -14.68
C ARG A 234 0.99 -19.64 -15.96
N GLY A 235 0.71 -18.38 -16.30
CA GLY A 235 -0.12 -17.98 -17.41
C GLY A 235 -1.53 -17.58 -17.01
N GLY A 236 -2.10 -16.66 -17.76
CA GLY A 236 -3.45 -16.17 -17.50
C GLY A 236 -4.21 -15.88 -18.78
N PHE A 237 -5.52 -16.08 -18.72
CA PHE A 237 -6.45 -15.94 -19.84
C PHE A 237 -7.68 -15.16 -19.41
N TYR A 238 -8.13 -14.24 -20.26
CA TYR A 238 -9.34 -13.46 -20.04
C TYR A 238 -10.36 -13.71 -21.13
N PHE A 239 -11.65 -13.77 -20.76
CA PHE A 239 -12.75 -14.03 -21.66
C PHE A 239 -13.82 -12.95 -21.49
N GLN A 240 -14.12 -12.23 -22.55
CA GLN A 240 -15.07 -11.12 -22.53
C GLN A 240 -16.44 -11.49 -23.08
N GLY A 241 -16.53 -12.51 -23.95
CA GLY A 241 -17.77 -12.94 -24.59
C GLY A 241 -17.97 -12.42 -26.00
N GLY A 242 -16.99 -11.69 -26.56
CA GLY A 242 -17.13 -11.11 -27.89
C GLY A 242 -17.07 -12.10 -29.03
N MET A 243 -16.37 -13.23 -28.87
CA MET A 243 -16.21 -14.24 -29.92
C MET A 243 -17.48 -15.04 -30.22
N THR A 244 -18.37 -15.17 -29.24
CA THR A 244 -19.65 -15.92 -29.38
C THR A 244 -20.85 -14.99 -29.53
N THR A 245 -20.64 -13.69 -29.65
CA THR A 245 -21.71 -12.70 -29.84
C THR A 245 -21.98 -12.41 -31.30
N GLY A 246 -23.20 -12.02 -31.64
CA GLY A 246 -23.53 -11.58 -32.98
C GLY A 246 -23.05 -10.15 -33.30
N PRO A 247 -22.84 -9.78 -34.56
CA PRO A 247 -22.37 -8.45 -34.94
C PRO A 247 -23.25 -7.29 -34.46
N ALA A 248 -24.54 -7.51 -34.27
CA ALA A 248 -25.48 -6.51 -33.75
C ALA A 248 -25.31 -6.28 -32.26
N ASP A 249 -24.87 -7.31 -31.53
CA ASP A 249 -24.72 -7.27 -30.05
C ASP A 249 -23.37 -6.69 -29.64
N VAL A 250 -22.34 -6.78 -30.48
CA VAL A 250 -21.04 -6.16 -30.25
C VAL A 250 -21.17 -4.63 -30.13
N ASN A 251 -22.00 -4.01 -30.90
CA ASN A 251 -22.25 -2.56 -30.86
C ASN A 251 -23.13 -2.12 -29.68
N ALA A 252 -23.92 -3.02 -29.12
CA ALA A 252 -24.77 -2.76 -27.95
C ALA A 252 -23.98 -2.83 -26.61
N GLN A 253 -22.77 -3.31 -26.62
CA GLN A 253 -21.96 -3.57 -25.41
C GLN A 253 -21.40 -2.31 -24.73
N GLY A 254 -21.40 -1.17 -25.39
CA GLY A 254 -20.91 0.10 -24.81
C GLY A 254 -21.73 0.65 -23.64
N ALA A 255 -22.81 0.00 -23.24
CA ALA A 255 -23.76 0.48 -22.24
C ALA A 255 -23.87 -0.43 -20.97
N GLY A 256 -22.87 -1.23 -20.64
CA GLY A 256 -22.90 -2.02 -19.39
C GLY A 256 -23.87 -3.20 -19.39
N ASN A 257 -24.13 -3.80 -20.52
CA ASN A 257 -25.00 -4.96 -20.64
C ASN A 257 -24.31 -6.24 -20.13
N ASN A 258 -24.90 -6.83 -19.11
CA ASN A 258 -24.43 -8.06 -18.43
C ASN A 258 -24.56 -9.35 -19.29
N LEU A 259 -24.97 -9.26 -20.57
CA LEU A 259 -24.94 -10.36 -21.54
C LEU A 259 -23.55 -11.00 -21.64
N ASN A 260 -22.51 -10.24 -21.37
CA ASN A 260 -21.14 -10.67 -21.58
C ASN A 260 -20.66 -11.78 -20.64
N SER A 261 -21.27 -11.97 -19.48
CA SER A 261 -20.85 -13.05 -18.54
C SER A 261 -21.17 -14.45 -19.09
N TYR A 262 -22.34 -14.63 -19.74
CA TYR A 262 -22.68 -15.92 -20.36
C TYR A 262 -21.88 -16.16 -21.65
N LEU A 263 -21.70 -15.11 -22.44
CA LEU A 263 -20.86 -15.15 -23.63
C LEU A 263 -19.39 -15.38 -23.29
N ALA A 264 -18.91 -14.76 -22.21
CA ALA A 264 -17.57 -15.02 -21.68
C ALA A 264 -17.40 -16.51 -21.28
N TRP A 265 -18.42 -17.12 -20.70
CA TRP A 265 -18.42 -18.55 -20.40
C TRP A 265 -18.42 -19.40 -21.68
N ALA A 266 -19.18 -19.01 -22.70
CA ALA A 266 -19.17 -19.70 -23.99
C ALA A 266 -17.81 -19.60 -24.68
N ASP A 267 -17.17 -18.43 -24.68
CA ASP A 267 -15.81 -18.24 -25.20
C ASP A 267 -14.79 -19.11 -24.46
N PHE A 268 -14.91 -19.21 -23.12
CA PHE A 268 -14.08 -20.09 -22.31
C PHE A 268 -14.26 -21.56 -22.68
N LEU A 269 -15.52 -22.03 -22.85
CA LEU A 269 -15.78 -23.41 -23.25
C LEU A 269 -15.23 -23.75 -24.64
N LEU A 270 -15.18 -22.77 -25.52
CA LEU A 270 -14.56 -22.89 -26.85
C LEU A 270 -13.05 -22.64 -26.85
N GLY A 271 -12.49 -22.14 -25.72
CA GLY A 271 -11.08 -21.86 -25.59
C GLY A 271 -10.61 -20.62 -26.37
N LEU A 272 -11.45 -19.60 -26.46
CA LEU A 272 -11.23 -18.38 -27.25
C LEU A 272 -11.00 -17.15 -26.34
N PRO A 273 -9.78 -16.94 -25.79
CA PRO A 273 -9.51 -15.78 -24.96
C PRO A 273 -9.58 -14.48 -25.77
N ASN A 274 -10.33 -13.50 -25.24
CA ASN A 274 -10.54 -12.23 -25.91
C ASN A 274 -10.83 -11.09 -24.91
N GLU A 275 -10.32 -9.90 -25.22
CA GLU A 275 -10.63 -8.67 -24.50
C GLU A 275 -10.35 -7.48 -25.44
N ASN A 276 -11.28 -6.53 -25.54
CA ASN A 276 -11.15 -5.39 -26.44
C ASN A 276 -10.01 -4.45 -26.02
N GLY A 277 -8.94 -4.42 -26.80
CA GLY A 277 -7.81 -3.50 -26.60
C GLY A 277 -6.96 -3.75 -25.35
N ASN A 278 -7.34 -4.74 -24.51
CA ASN A 278 -6.57 -5.16 -23.34
C ASN A 278 -5.98 -6.55 -23.55
N PRO A 279 -4.92 -6.89 -22.79
CA PRO A 279 -4.35 -8.22 -22.85
C PRO A 279 -5.32 -9.29 -22.36
N SER A 280 -5.59 -10.28 -23.20
CA SER A 280 -6.42 -11.43 -22.86
C SER A 280 -5.60 -12.74 -22.70
N VAL A 281 -4.32 -12.73 -23.05
CA VAL A 281 -3.36 -13.81 -22.80
C VAL A 281 -2.08 -13.19 -22.23
N GLN A 282 -1.64 -13.62 -21.04
CA GLN A 282 -0.46 -13.06 -20.37
C GLN A 282 0.33 -14.13 -19.62
N LYS A 283 1.63 -13.86 -19.41
CA LYS A 283 2.48 -14.65 -18.53
C LYS A 283 3.55 -13.77 -17.89
N ALA A 284 3.66 -13.80 -16.58
CA ALA A 284 4.72 -13.11 -15.87
C ALA A 284 6.01 -13.95 -15.80
N VAL A 285 7.15 -13.33 -16.05
CA VAL A 285 8.48 -13.95 -15.94
C VAL A 285 9.46 -13.02 -15.25
N GLN A 286 10.37 -13.58 -14.48
CA GLN A 286 11.45 -12.87 -13.80
C GLN A 286 12.79 -13.26 -14.44
N LEU A 287 13.57 -12.25 -14.84
CA LEU A 287 14.85 -12.47 -15.56
C LEU A 287 15.88 -13.20 -14.69
N PHE A 288 16.00 -12.82 -13.43
CA PHE A 288 16.88 -13.46 -12.46
C PHE A 288 16.07 -14.10 -11.34
N ASN A 289 16.39 -15.35 -11.01
CA ASN A 289 15.75 -16.08 -9.94
C ASN A 289 16.81 -16.73 -9.02
N PRO A 290 16.98 -16.22 -7.79
CA PRO A 290 16.30 -15.08 -7.19
C PRO A 290 16.77 -13.71 -7.71
N ASN A 291 15.97 -12.68 -7.55
CA ASN A 291 16.37 -11.28 -7.67
C ASN A 291 17.08 -10.86 -6.38
N ALA A 292 18.42 -10.76 -6.44
CA ALA A 292 19.29 -10.70 -5.26
C ALA A 292 19.83 -9.28 -5.03
N LEU A 293 19.10 -8.46 -4.29
CA LEU A 293 19.48 -7.09 -3.94
C LEU A 293 20.27 -7.05 -2.62
N ARG A 294 21.33 -6.24 -2.60
CA ARG A 294 22.22 -6.02 -1.47
C ARG A 294 22.35 -4.53 -1.17
N TRP A 295 22.30 -4.14 0.09
CA TRP A 295 22.68 -2.78 0.50
C TRP A 295 23.25 -2.74 1.90
N THR A 296 23.93 -1.65 2.19
CA THR A 296 24.60 -1.43 3.47
C THR A 296 24.20 -0.05 4.02
N GLU A 297 24.14 0.05 5.34
CA GLU A 297 23.93 1.31 6.05
C GLU A 297 24.98 1.46 7.14
N LEU A 298 25.62 2.62 7.19
CA LEU A 298 26.67 2.94 8.14
C LEU A 298 26.30 4.20 8.92
N GLY A 299 26.50 4.18 10.22
CA GLY A 299 26.26 5.33 11.07
C GLY A 299 27.31 5.50 12.12
N ALA A 300 27.68 6.73 12.43
CA ALA A 300 28.52 7.06 13.59
C ALA A 300 27.93 8.28 14.30
N TYR A 301 27.99 8.33 15.63
CA TYR A 301 27.46 9.46 16.36
C TYR A 301 28.31 9.84 17.56
N ALA A 302 28.19 11.11 17.94
CA ALA A 302 28.70 11.65 19.18
C ALA A 302 27.65 12.58 19.79
N GLN A 303 27.37 12.42 21.07
CA GLN A 303 26.43 13.27 21.80
C GLN A 303 26.90 13.51 23.23
N ASP A 304 26.44 14.62 23.79
CA ASP A 304 26.68 14.99 25.17
C ASP A 304 25.40 15.48 25.84
N GLN A 305 25.15 15.02 27.04
CA GLN A 305 24.16 15.57 27.94
C GLN A 305 24.88 16.37 29.02
N TRP A 306 24.81 17.69 28.91
CA TRP A 306 25.45 18.62 29.81
C TRP A 306 24.48 19.14 30.86
N THR A 307 24.71 18.76 32.12
CA THR A 307 24.01 19.33 33.27
C THR A 307 24.66 20.68 33.63
N VAL A 308 24.22 21.76 32.95
CA VAL A 308 24.80 23.12 33.13
C VAL A 308 24.58 23.57 34.56
N THR A 309 23.36 23.45 35.05
CA THR A 309 22.96 23.75 36.43
C THR A 309 22.00 22.65 36.92
N PRO A 310 21.66 22.57 38.23
CA PRO A 310 20.62 21.64 38.70
C PRO A 310 19.24 21.84 38.07
N LYS A 311 19.02 22.98 37.39
CA LYS A 311 17.78 23.35 36.73
C LYS A 311 17.86 23.30 35.22
N LEU A 312 19.05 23.27 34.63
CA LEU A 312 19.26 23.34 33.19
C LEU A 312 20.12 22.20 32.71
N THR A 313 19.55 21.38 31.84
CA THR A 313 20.23 20.33 31.07
C THR A 313 20.15 20.65 29.58
N VAL A 314 21.27 20.50 28.90
CA VAL A 314 21.38 20.66 27.44
C VAL A 314 21.90 19.36 26.87
N ASP A 315 21.17 18.78 25.93
CA ASP A 315 21.58 17.63 25.15
C ASP A 315 21.97 18.11 23.75
N TYR A 316 23.15 17.74 23.26
CA TYR A 316 23.56 18.08 21.89
C TYR A 316 24.44 16.98 21.30
N GLY A 317 24.41 16.86 20.00
CA GLY A 317 25.21 15.87 19.30
C GLY A 317 24.96 15.87 17.81
N ALA A 318 25.67 15.02 17.12
CA ALA A 318 25.48 14.78 15.71
C ALA A 318 25.68 13.31 15.37
N ARG A 319 24.94 12.85 14.37
CA ARG A 319 25.09 11.55 13.75
C ARG A 319 25.47 11.74 12.28
N TYR A 320 26.46 11.01 11.85
CA TYR A 320 26.81 10.86 10.43
C TYR A 320 26.22 9.53 9.94
N GLU A 321 25.49 9.56 8.84
CA GLU A 321 24.95 8.37 8.17
C GLU A 321 25.38 8.32 6.72
N PHE A 322 25.79 7.14 6.28
CA PHE A 322 26.24 6.88 4.93
C PHE A 322 25.55 5.63 4.37
N TYR A 323 24.97 5.75 3.20
CA TYR A 323 24.25 4.71 2.50
C TYR A 323 24.91 4.49 1.14
N PRO A 324 25.82 3.52 1.01
CA PRO A 324 26.40 3.15 -0.27
C PRO A 324 25.34 2.78 -1.30
N ALA A 325 25.63 2.94 -2.57
CA ALA A 325 24.74 2.52 -3.63
C ALA A 325 24.43 1.02 -3.52
N PRO A 326 23.16 0.63 -3.66
CA PRO A 326 22.80 -0.79 -3.66
C PRO A 326 23.41 -1.50 -4.89
N TYR A 327 23.60 -2.79 -4.75
CA TYR A 327 24.04 -3.64 -5.86
C TYR A 327 23.25 -4.94 -5.85
N LYS A 328 23.25 -5.68 -6.96
CA LYS A 328 22.73 -7.04 -7.00
C LYS A 328 23.90 -8.01 -7.05
N ASP A 329 23.72 -9.14 -6.39
CA ASP A 329 24.71 -10.20 -6.37
C ASP A 329 24.98 -10.68 -7.81
N HIS A 330 26.18 -10.44 -8.27
CA HIS A 330 26.74 -10.66 -9.62
C HIS A 330 26.30 -9.63 -10.68
N THR A 331 25.01 -9.42 -10.94
CA THR A 331 24.52 -8.50 -11.97
C THR A 331 23.07 -8.06 -11.66
N GLY A 332 22.62 -7.00 -12.31
CA GLY A 332 21.20 -6.77 -12.45
C GLY A 332 20.59 -5.58 -11.68
N VAL A 333 21.35 -4.71 -11.04
CA VAL A 333 20.86 -3.34 -10.80
C VAL A 333 20.68 -2.69 -12.16
N TYR A 334 19.59 -2.01 -12.37
CA TYR A 334 19.29 -1.40 -13.64
C TYR A 334 18.88 0.05 -13.47
N ARG A 335 19.15 0.87 -14.48
CA ARG A 335 18.79 2.26 -14.51
C ARG A 335 18.51 2.71 -15.95
N LEU A 336 17.40 3.36 -16.15
CA LEU A 336 17.13 4.10 -17.38
C LEU A 336 17.90 5.44 -17.29
N ASP A 337 18.73 5.75 -18.28
CA ASP A 337 19.35 7.06 -18.39
C ASP A 337 18.51 7.98 -19.30
N PRO A 338 17.78 8.94 -18.73
CA PRO A 338 16.95 9.82 -19.52
C PRO A 338 17.75 10.81 -20.36
N SER A 339 19.08 10.92 -20.15
CA SER A 339 19.95 11.80 -20.92
C SER A 339 20.48 11.16 -22.20
N LEU A 340 20.31 9.85 -22.37
CA LEU A 340 20.73 9.14 -23.60
C LEU A 340 19.66 9.34 -24.68
N PRO A 341 19.92 10.15 -25.71
CA PRO A 341 18.94 10.40 -26.77
C PRO A 341 18.90 9.21 -27.71
N GLN A 342 17.82 8.62 -28.01
CA GLN A 342 17.57 7.70 -29.12
C GLN A 342 17.13 6.27 -28.81
N SER A 343 17.25 5.80 -27.59
CA SER A 343 16.61 4.55 -27.20
C SER A 343 16.39 4.63 -25.69
N ALA A 344 15.19 4.26 -25.23
CA ALA A 344 14.95 4.04 -23.82
C ALA A 344 15.81 2.83 -23.38
N ASN A 345 17.14 3.01 -23.37
CA ASN A 345 18.10 1.98 -23.00
C ASN A 345 18.25 1.96 -21.48
N ILE A 346 17.99 0.80 -20.96
CA ILE A 346 18.17 0.49 -19.55
C ILE A 346 19.57 -0.10 -19.40
N GLU A 347 20.43 0.59 -18.68
CA GLU A 347 21.75 0.12 -18.29
C GLU A 347 21.63 -1.00 -17.25
N ILE A 348 22.34 -2.11 -17.47
CA ILE A 348 22.40 -3.24 -16.55
C ILE A 348 23.78 -3.24 -15.88
N GLY A 349 23.77 -3.10 -14.58
CA GLY A 349 24.99 -3.09 -13.77
C GLY A 349 25.73 -4.43 -13.79
N GLY A 350 27.04 -4.36 -13.77
CA GLY A 350 27.94 -5.52 -13.76
C GLY A 350 28.05 -6.27 -15.09
N VAL A 351 27.47 -5.76 -16.18
CA VAL A 351 27.50 -6.41 -17.50
C VAL A 351 28.25 -5.52 -18.49
N ASN A 352 29.12 -6.14 -19.32
CA ASN A 352 29.88 -5.50 -20.39
C ASN A 352 30.64 -4.22 -19.96
N GLY A 353 31.22 -4.25 -18.76
CA GLY A 353 32.01 -3.14 -18.21
C GLY A 353 31.20 -2.05 -17.51
N ASN A 354 29.87 -2.15 -17.45
CA ASN A 354 29.06 -1.25 -16.67
C ASN A 354 29.35 -1.40 -15.16
N PRO A 355 29.33 -0.32 -14.39
CA PRO A 355 29.45 -0.40 -12.94
C PRO A 355 28.36 -1.31 -12.34
N GLU A 356 28.69 -2.08 -11.29
CA GLU A 356 27.73 -2.99 -10.65
C GLU A 356 26.44 -2.29 -10.20
N ASN A 357 26.54 -1.02 -9.83
CA ASN A 357 25.42 -0.18 -9.41
C ASN A 357 24.75 0.58 -10.56
N ALA A 358 24.96 0.22 -11.83
CA ALA A 358 24.42 0.89 -13.01
C ALA A 358 24.61 2.42 -12.98
N GLY A 359 25.74 2.90 -12.48
CA GLY A 359 26.08 4.31 -12.42
C GLY A 359 25.33 5.14 -11.36
N PHE A 360 24.62 4.53 -10.43
CA PHE A 360 24.06 5.24 -9.28
C PHE A 360 25.17 5.83 -8.42
N LYS A 361 25.07 7.11 -8.14
CA LYS A 361 25.93 7.85 -7.22
C LYS A 361 25.10 8.26 -6.02
N MET A 362 25.27 7.57 -4.91
CA MET A 362 24.74 8.02 -3.63
C MET A 362 25.64 9.17 -3.16
N GLY A 363 25.04 10.26 -2.70
CA GLY A 363 25.79 11.40 -2.17
C GLY A 363 26.68 11.00 -1.00
N TRP A 364 27.59 11.90 -0.62
CA TRP A 364 28.29 11.81 0.65
C TRP A 364 27.27 11.67 1.78
N GLY A 365 27.64 10.99 2.86
CA GLY A 365 26.74 10.80 3.98
C GLY A 365 26.18 12.11 4.54
N GLN A 366 25.13 11.97 5.33
CA GLN A 366 24.43 13.09 5.94
C GLN A 366 24.94 13.32 7.36
N ILE A 367 25.19 14.60 7.72
CA ILE A 367 25.45 15.01 9.10
C ILE A 367 24.12 15.48 9.70
N LEU A 368 23.67 14.83 10.75
CA LEU A 368 22.37 14.97 11.37
C LEU A 368 22.51 15.49 12.80
N PRO A 369 22.62 16.83 13.01
CA PRO A 369 22.73 17.43 14.32
C PRO A 369 21.41 17.33 15.08
N ARG A 370 21.51 17.33 16.43
CA ARG A 370 20.37 17.42 17.34
C ARG A 370 20.72 18.24 18.55
N VAL A 371 19.74 18.98 19.06
CA VAL A 371 19.85 19.74 20.30
C VAL A 371 18.56 19.63 21.09
N GLY A 372 18.68 19.48 22.42
CA GLY A 372 17.57 19.47 23.36
C GLY A 372 17.91 20.31 24.58
N ILE A 373 16.92 20.98 25.13
CA ILE A 373 17.04 21.78 26.34
C ILE A 373 15.90 21.43 27.28
N VAL A 374 16.25 21.11 28.50
CA VAL A 374 15.29 20.92 29.60
C VAL A 374 15.59 21.95 30.68
N TYR A 375 14.62 22.83 30.93
CA TYR A 375 14.76 23.88 31.93
C TYR A 375 13.65 23.81 32.98
N ARG A 376 14.04 23.51 34.23
CA ARG A 376 13.16 23.56 35.39
C ARG A 376 13.06 24.99 35.90
N LEU A 377 12.10 25.74 35.39
CA LEU A 377 11.91 27.15 35.79
C LEU A 377 11.55 27.25 37.27
N THR A 378 10.62 26.42 37.74
CA THR A 378 10.26 26.22 39.14
C THR A 378 10.16 24.73 39.47
N ASP A 379 9.94 24.38 40.72
CA ASP A 379 9.77 22.96 41.12
C ASP A 379 8.53 22.31 40.48
N LYS A 380 7.62 23.13 39.95
CA LYS A 380 6.36 22.69 39.34
C LYS A 380 6.27 22.98 37.85
N LEU A 381 7.21 23.71 37.27
CA LEU A 381 7.19 24.13 35.87
C LEU A 381 8.47 23.73 35.19
N VAL A 382 8.32 22.91 34.14
CA VAL A 382 9.42 22.44 33.28
C VAL A 382 9.13 22.86 31.82
N ILE A 383 10.12 23.43 31.19
CA ILE A 383 10.11 23.77 29.75
C ILE A 383 11.07 22.77 29.07
N ARG A 384 10.60 22.14 27.98
CA ARG A 384 11.38 21.25 27.16
C ARG A 384 11.32 21.70 25.71
N THR A 385 12.44 21.81 25.07
CA THR A 385 12.51 22.13 23.63
C THR A 385 13.62 21.33 22.98
N GLY A 386 13.44 21.02 21.73
CA GLY A 386 14.44 20.29 20.96
C GLY A 386 14.25 20.52 19.47
N ALA A 387 15.36 20.38 18.76
CA ALA A 387 15.39 20.34 17.31
C ALA A 387 16.45 19.33 16.84
N GLY A 388 16.21 18.72 15.68
CA GLY A 388 17.16 17.78 15.13
C GLY A 388 16.82 17.34 13.72
N LEU A 389 17.84 16.79 13.06
CA LEU A 389 17.72 16.18 11.75
C LEU A 389 17.75 14.65 11.88
N THR A 390 16.97 13.97 11.06
CA THR A 390 16.96 12.51 10.93
C THR A 390 16.96 12.16 9.44
N SER A 391 17.75 11.18 9.03
CA SER A 391 17.74 10.68 7.66
C SER A 391 16.37 10.05 7.33
N ASP A 392 15.96 10.19 6.09
CA ASP A 392 14.80 9.47 5.56
C ASP A 392 15.27 8.10 5.02
N PRO A 393 14.83 6.98 5.61
CA PRO A 393 15.24 5.65 5.17
C PRO A 393 14.46 5.23 3.92
N ASP A 394 14.79 5.81 2.77
CA ASP A 394 14.13 5.49 1.50
C ASP A 394 14.11 3.99 1.22
N SER A 395 12.94 3.49 0.84
CA SER A 395 12.81 2.14 0.32
C SER A 395 13.31 2.08 -1.13
N LEU A 396 14.30 1.23 -1.38
CA LEU A 396 14.81 0.97 -2.73
C LEU A 396 14.07 -0.19 -3.42
N ARG A 397 12.85 -0.49 -2.99
CA ARG A 397 12.03 -1.58 -3.52
C ARG A 397 11.82 -1.49 -5.03
N PHE A 398 11.76 -0.28 -5.60
CA PHE A 398 11.59 -0.09 -7.03
C PHE A 398 12.73 -0.71 -7.86
N LEU A 399 13.91 -0.94 -7.27
CA LEU A 399 15.02 -1.65 -7.93
C LEU A 399 14.81 -3.17 -8.00
N ARG A 400 13.83 -3.71 -7.28
CA ARG A 400 13.50 -5.13 -7.28
C ARG A 400 12.64 -5.53 -8.47
N ASP A 401 11.56 -4.78 -8.69
CA ASP A 401 10.46 -5.12 -9.58
C ASP A 401 10.52 -4.20 -10.81
N SER A 402 10.14 -4.64 -11.96
CA SER A 402 9.98 -3.88 -13.20
C SER A 402 10.88 -4.38 -14.34
N TYR A 403 10.51 -4.02 -15.56
CA TYR A 403 11.33 -4.34 -16.73
C TYR A 403 12.74 -3.73 -16.59
N PRO A 404 13.82 -4.46 -16.90
CA PRO A 404 13.85 -5.78 -17.54
C PRO A 404 13.79 -6.96 -16.56
N MET A 405 13.81 -6.73 -15.24
CA MET A 405 13.88 -7.80 -14.24
C MET A 405 12.60 -8.62 -14.24
N ASP A 406 11.46 -7.97 -14.23
CA ASP A 406 10.15 -8.58 -14.35
C ASP A 406 9.50 -8.20 -15.68
N GLN A 407 8.89 -9.18 -16.33
CA GLN A 407 8.26 -9.03 -17.63
C GLN A 407 6.91 -9.72 -17.61
N ALA A 408 5.96 -9.14 -18.33
CA ALA A 408 4.63 -9.72 -18.54
C ALA A 408 4.26 -9.66 -20.02
N PRO A 409 4.85 -10.52 -20.89
CA PRO A 409 4.42 -10.62 -22.27
C PRO A 409 2.91 -10.79 -22.33
N SER A 410 2.28 -9.96 -23.13
CA SER A 410 0.82 -9.86 -23.17
C SER A 410 0.34 -9.78 -24.62
N TYR A 411 -0.80 -10.41 -24.87
CA TYR A 411 -1.37 -10.55 -26.20
C TYR A 411 -2.86 -10.19 -26.13
N SER A 412 -3.32 -9.41 -27.13
CA SER A 412 -4.69 -8.94 -27.19
C SER A 412 -5.27 -9.14 -28.59
N GLY A 413 -6.57 -9.15 -28.68
CA GLY A 413 -7.29 -9.04 -29.95
C GLY A 413 -7.40 -7.58 -30.42
N ALA A 414 -7.64 -7.37 -31.71
CA ALA A 414 -7.79 -6.04 -32.30
C ALA A 414 -9.15 -5.39 -31.96
N ALA A 415 -10.15 -6.19 -31.64
CA ALA A 415 -11.50 -5.77 -31.31
C ALA A 415 -12.14 -6.74 -30.31
N THR A 416 -13.33 -6.39 -29.79
CA THR A 416 -14.07 -7.20 -28.82
C THR A 416 -14.42 -8.60 -29.35
N ASP A 417 -14.66 -8.73 -30.65
CA ASP A 417 -14.95 -9.96 -31.37
C ASP A 417 -13.69 -10.65 -31.96
N SER A 418 -12.52 -10.24 -31.50
CA SER A 418 -11.25 -10.79 -31.98
C SER A 418 -10.55 -11.59 -30.88
N ILE A 419 -10.08 -12.78 -31.22
CA ILE A 419 -9.22 -13.58 -30.37
C ILE A 419 -7.86 -12.87 -30.18
N ALA A 420 -7.19 -13.13 -29.06
CA ALA A 420 -5.80 -12.74 -28.88
C ALA A 420 -4.92 -13.28 -29.97
N VAL A 421 -3.95 -12.46 -30.41
CA VAL A 421 -2.98 -12.87 -31.43
C VAL A 421 -1.55 -12.66 -30.95
N ASP A 422 -0.63 -13.47 -31.50
CA ASP A 422 0.82 -13.28 -31.31
C ASP A 422 1.32 -12.06 -32.12
N PRO A 423 2.58 -11.65 -31.97
CA PRO A 423 3.16 -10.53 -32.74
C PRO A 423 3.16 -10.74 -34.27
N ASN A 424 2.94 -11.96 -34.74
CA ASN A 424 2.85 -12.30 -36.18
C ASN A 424 1.38 -12.33 -36.66
N GLY A 425 0.41 -12.07 -35.78
CA GLY A 425 -1.01 -12.11 -36.10
C GLY A 425 -1.64 -13.50 -36.02
N ASN A 426 -0.95 -14.52 -35.50
CA ASN A 426 -1.52 -15.85 -35.33
C ASN A 426 -2.45 -15.91 -34.13
N PRO A 427 -3.63 -16.52 -34.26
CA PRO A 427 -4.58 -16.66 -33.15
C PRO A 427 -4.03 -17.50 -31.99
N LEU A 428 -4.38 -17.13 -30.78
CA LEU A 428 -3.96 -17.80 -29.52
C LEU A 428 -5.15 -18.44 -28.79
N PRO A 429 -5.85 -19.44 -29.36
CA PRO A 429 -6.81 -20.21 -28.59
C PRO A 429 -6.09 -21.03 -27.50
N LEU A 430 -6.81 -21.50 -26.48
CA LEU A 430 -6.21 -22.32 -25.42
C LEU A 430 -5.45 -23.54 -25.94
N SER A 431 -5.85 -24.08 -27.08
CA SER A 431 -5.15 -25.21 -27.73
C SER A 431 -3.75 -24.83 -28.29
N VAL A 432 -3.52 -23.57 -28.61
CA VAL A 432 -2.21 -23.00 -28.98
C VAL A 432 -1.49 -22.50 -27.73
N GLY A 433 -2.23 -21.92 -26.80
CA GLY A 433 -1.72 -21.48 -25.49
C GLY A 433 -0.95 -20.16 -25.54
N ILE A 434 0.13 -20.07 -24.78
CA ILE A 434 0.93 -18.87 -24.62
C ILE A 434 2.24 -19.03 -25.37
N PRO A 435 2.63 -18.11 -26.27
CA PRO A 435 3.94 -18.12 -26.88
C PRO A 435 5.06 -18.13 -25.83
N THR A 436 6.13 -18.86 -26.09
CA THR A 436 7.30 -18.89 -25.20
C THR A 436 7.86 -17.48 -25.02
N PRO A 437 7.93 -16.95 -23.79
CA PRO A 437 8.49 -15.63 -23.53
C PRO A 437 9.94 -15.53 -24.00
N VAL A 438 10.24 -14.55 -24.83
CA VAL A 438 11.60 -14.24 -25.27
C VAL A 438 12.19 -13.25 -24.28
N LEU A 439 13.11 -13.70 -23.44
CA LEU A 439 13.83 -12.82 -22.52
C LEU A 439 14.82 -11.95 -23.27
N PRO A 440 14.97 -10.66 -22.91
CA PRO A 440 15.90 -9.78 -23.57
C PRO A 440 17.35 -10.22 -23.29
N SER A 441 18.21 -10.14 -24.30
CA SER A 441 19.64 -10.33 -24.09
C SER A 441 20.22 -9.12 -23.35
N ILE A 442 20.90 -9.39 -22.25
CA ILE A 442 21.60 -8.39 -21.44
C ILE A 442 23.10 -8.30 -21.79
N SER A 443 23.59 -9.09 -22.73
CA SER A 443 25.04 -9.26 -23.01
C SER A 443 25.73 -7.96 -23.45
N SER A 444 25.00 -7.02 -24.04
CA SER A 444 25.52 -5.70 -24.42
C SER A 444 25.69 -4.74 -23.22
N GLY A 445 25.18 -5.10 -22.03
CA GLY A 445 25.08 -4.20 -20.89
C GLY A 445 23.89 -3.22 -20.94
N PHE A 446 23.13 -3.24 -22.03
CA PHE A 446 21.96 -2.38 -22.26
C PHE A 446 20.80 -3.20 -22.82
N VAL A 447 19.58 -2.83 -22.38
CA VAL A 447 18.34 -3.43 -22.86
C VAL A 447 17.39 -2.30 -23.27
N GLY A 448 16.87 -2.38 -24.51
CA GLY A 448 15.85 -1.45 -24.98
C GLY A 448 14.51 -1.71 -24.29
N LEU A 449 13.81 -0.64 -23.89
CA LEU A 449 12.45 -0.76 -23.38
C LEU A 449 11.50 -1.12 -24.56
N PRO A 450 10.73 -2.19 -24.45
CA PRO A 450 9.83 -2.59 -25.54
C PRO A 450 8.70 -1.58 -25.73
N VAL A 451 8.09 -1.61 -26.90
CA VAL A 451 6.85 -0.85 -27.17
C VAL A 451 5.80 -1.23 -26.16
N SER A 452 5.15 -0.25 -25.54
CA SER A 452 4.18 -0.39 -24.44
C SER A 452 4.76 -0.96 -23.14
N GLY A 453 6.09 -1.17 -23.04
CA GLY A 453 6.75 -1.54 -21.80
C GLY A 453 6.79 -0.39 -20.81
N SER A 454 6.66 -0.70 -19.52
CA SER A 454 6.83 0.24 -18.43
C SER A 454 8.04 -0.14 -17.57
N THR A 455 8.66 0.84 -16.94
CA THR A 455 9.77 0.60 -16.02
C THR A 455 9.84 1.66 -14.94
N ASN A 456 10.49 1.30 -13.83
CA ASN A 456 10.88 2.24 -12.79
C ASN A 456 12.37 2.58 -12.92
N THR A 457 12.72 3.80 -12.58
CA THR A 457 14.10 4.25 -12.55
C THR A 457 14.32 5.24 -11.40
N ALA A 458 15.57 5.63 -11.18
CA ALA A 458 15.93 6.68 -10.24
C ALA A 458 17.03 7.59 -10.85
N PRO A 459 17.23 8.82 -10.33
CA PRO A 459 18.26 9.71 -10.82
C PRO A 459 19.66 9.13 -10.57
N ALA A 460 20.58 9.35 -11.50
CA ALA A 460 21.98 8.91 -11.34
C ALA A 460 22.63 9.47 -10.08
N ASN A 461 22.36 10.73 -9.75
CA ASN A 461 22.79 11.37 -8.51
C ASN A 461 21.63 11.32 -7.51
N TYR A 462 21.63 10.30 -6.66
CA TYR A 462 20.59 10.08 -5.68
C TYR A 462 21.01 10.64 -4.33
N HIS A 463 20.30 11.65 -3.85
CA HIS A 463 20.54 12.26 -2.55
C HIS A 463 19.34 11.98 -1.64
N ARG A 464 19.50 11.11 -0.66
CA ARG A 464 18.43 10.80 0.32
C ARG A 464 17.86 12.04 0.97
N GLY A 465 16.60 12.00 1.29
CA GLY A 465 15.92 13.00 2.08
C GLY A 465 16.33 12.99 3.55
N TYR A 466 15.87 13.99 4.27
CA TYR A 466 15.99 14.07 5.72
C TYR A 466 14.75 14.76 6.30
N ILE A 467 14.53 14.52 7.59
CA ILE A 467 13.41 15.10 8.33
C ILE A 467 13.96 16.04 9.37
N GLU A 468 13.56 17.31 9.29
CA GLU A 468 13.73 18.32 10.31
C GLU A 468 12.62 18.19 11.33
N SER A 469 12.94 18.13 12.59
CA SER A 469 11.95 18.02 13.67
C SER A 469 12.25 19.05 14.74
N TRP A 470 11.22 19.69 15.28
CA TRP A 470 11.34 20.62 16.40
C TRP A 470 10.12 20.55 17.30
N ASN A 471 10.33 20.87 18.56
CA ASN A 471 9.25 20.87 19.55
C ASN A 471 9.52 21.91 20.65
N LEU A 472 8.43 22.32 21.31
CA LEU A 472 8.45 23.12 22.53
C LEU A 472 7.29 22.66 23.41
N PHE A 473 7.60 22.20 24.61
CA PHE A 473 6.62 21.77 25.61
C PHE A 473 6.77 22.52 26.91
N VAL A 474 5.65 22.83 27.52
CA VAL A 474 5.52 23.38 28.87
C VAL A 474 4.74 22.40 29.72
N GLU A 475 5.36 21.87 30.76
CA GLU A 475 4.78 20.94 31.69
C GLU A 475 4.61 21.61 33.05
N GLN A 476 3.38 21.63 33.57
CA GLN A 476 3.03 22.25 34.84
C GLN A 476 2.38 21.24 35.78
N ASP A 477 2.97 21.05 36.95
CA ASP A 477 2.30 20.41 38.08
C ASP A 477 1.27 21.38 38.69
N LEU A 478 0.00 21.01 38.58
CA LEU A 478 -1.14 21.77 39.10
C LEU A 478 -1.50 21.42 40.55
N GLY A 479 -0.77 20.46 41.15
CA GLY A 479 -1.06 19.93 42.48
C GLY A 479 -2.16 18.84 42.47
N ASN A 480 -2.34 18.19 43.61
CA ASN A 480 -3.32 17.10 43.79
C ASN A 480 -3.16 15.93 42.76
N GLY A 481 -1.95 15.74 42.24
CA GLY A 481 -1.63 14.73 41.24
C GLY A 481 -2.03 15.09 39.82
N PHE A 482 -2.47 16.31 39.56
CA PHE A 482 -2.74 16.82 38.21
C PHE A 482 -1.46 17.37 37.56
N VAL A 483 -1.20 16.95 36.35
CA VAL A 483 -0.13 17.47 35.48
C VAL A 483 -0.72 17.89 34.16
N ALA A 484 -0.46 19.12 33.76
CA ALA A 484 -0.79 19.65 32.44
C ALA A 484 0.47 19.75 31.58
N ASN A 485 0.37 19.35 30.32
CA ASN A 485 1.43 19.48 29.35
C ASN A 485 0.84 20.10 28.07
N VAL A 486 1.45 21.18 27.59
CA VAL A 486 1.05 21.86 26.34
C VAL A 486 2.29 22.08 25.51
N GLY A 487 2.21 21.68 24.26
CA GLY A 487 3.37 21.82 23.38
C GLY A 487 3.03 21.89 21.91
N TYR A 488 3.99 22.37 21.16
CA TYR A 488 3.99 22.42 19.72
C TYR A 488 5.01 21.44 19.17
N VAL A 489 4.64 20.70 18.14
CA VAL A 489 5.53 19.81 17.38
C VAL A 489 5.44 20.18 15.91
N GLY A 490 6.58 20.32 15.28
CA GLY A 490 6.68 20.50 13.83
C GLY A 490 7.68 19.52 13.23
N THR A 491 7.37 19.06 12.02
CA THR A 491 8.32 18.32 11.18
C THR A 491 8.23 18.83 9.75
N HIS A 492 9.38 18.84 9.08
CA HIS A 492 9.51 19.13 7.67
C HIS A 492 10.42 18.09 7.03
N GLN A 493 9.86 17.30 6.14
CA GLN A 493 10.62 16.35 5.35
C GLN A 493 11.14 17.04 4.10
N VAL A 494 12.44 17.07 3.95
CA VAL A 494 13.15 17.61 2.79
C VAL A 494 13.53 16.45 1.89
N ARG A 495 13.28 16.56 0.60
CA ARG A 495 13.49 15.51 -0.39
C ARG A 495 12.67 14.24 -0.10
N GLN A 496 11.36 14.40 0.11
CA GLN A 496 10.43 13.28 0.15
C GLN A 496 10.60 12.45 -1.13
N LEU A 497 10.77 11.15 -0.98
CA LEU A 497 10.78 10.22 -2.11
C LEU A 497 9.39 10.17 -2.74
N ALA A 498 9.28 10.49 -4.02
CA ALA A 498 8.04 10.36 -4.78
C ALA A 498 8.29 9.78 -6.18
N GLY A 499 7.32 9.03 -6.69
CA GLY A 499 7.30 8.57 -8.07
C GLY A 499 6.62 9.59 -8.98
N TYR A 500 7.16 9.83 -10.15
CA TYR A 500 6.48 10.60 -11.19
C TYR A 500 6.77 10.05 -12.58
N THR A 501 5.79 10.18 -13.47
CA THR A 501 5.89 9.68 -14.85
C THR A 501 6.77 10.61 -15.66
N LEU A 502 7.92 10.13 -16.15
CA LEU A 502 8.86 10.92 -16.98
C LEU A 502 8.27 11.32 -18.32
N ASN A 503 7.48 10.45 -18.91
CA ASN A 503 6.80 10.67 -20.18
C ASN A 503 5.39 11.25 -20.03
N ALA A 504 5.15 11.97 -18.91
CA ALA A 504 3.92 12.73 -18.72
C ALA A 504 3.76 13.82 -19.78
N ALA A 505 2.53 14.03 -20.24
CA ALA A 505 2.22 15.02 -21.24
C ALA A 505 1.67 16.33 -20.63
N PRO A 506 1.92 17.50 -21.22
CA PRO A 506 1.20 18.72 -20.90
C PRO A 506 -0.24 18.65 -21.43
N LEU A 507 -1.12 19.49 -20.89
CA LEU A 507 -2.42 19.71 -21.50
C LEU A 507 -2.24 20.20 -22.93
N PRO A 508 -2.94 19.60 -23.91
CA PRO A 508 -2.87 20.08 -25.28
C PRO A 508 -3.45 21.48 -25.40
N SER A 509 -2.89 22.29 -26.28
CA SER A 509 -3.34 23.66 -26.53
C SER A 509 -3.32 24.01 -28.03
N GLY A 510 -4.20 24.90 -28.45
CA GLY A 510 -4.22 25.42 -29.80
C GLY A 510 -4.40 24.35 -30.90
N SER A 511 -3.54 24.34 -31.90
CA SER A 511 -3.62 23.42 -33.05
C SER A 511 -3.28 21.95 -32.71
N THR A 512 -2.84 21.66 -31.51
CA THR A 512 -2.57 20.29 -31.03
C THR A 512 -3.81 19.61 -30.47
N LEU A 513 -4.92 20.35 -30.34
CA LEU A 513 -6.19 19.79 -29.92
C LEU A 513 -6.77 18.88 -31.02
N CYS A 514 -7.26 17.71 -30.65
CA CYS A 514 -7.99 16.81 -31.55
C CYS A 514 -7.18 16.27 -32.73
N MET A 515 -5.99 15.80 -32.49
CA MET A 515 -5.18 15.14 -33.49
C MET A 515 -5.48 13.64 -33.59
N ALA A 516 -5.85 13.17 -34.75
CA ALA A 516 -5.83 11.74 -35.06
C ALA A 516 -4.47 11.41 -35.70
N ASN A 517 -3.76 10.40 -35.13
CA ASN A 517 -2.45 9.95 -35.60
C ASN A 517 -1.39 11.08 -35.74
N GLY A 518 -1.38 12.03 -34.83
CA GLY A 518 -0.38 13.10 -34.82
C GLY A 518 -0.63 14.23 -35.80
N GLN A 519 -1.75 14.25 -36.51
CA GLN A 519 -2.11 15.33 -37.43
C GLN A 519 -3.53 15.80 -37.21
N PHE A 520 -3.69 17.14 -37.11
CA PHE A 520 -4.97 17.78 -37.21
C PHE A 520 -5.51 17.56 -38.65
N ASN A 521 -6.55 16.74 -38.78
CA ASN A 521 -7.16 16.49 -40.09
C ASN A 521 -8.63 16.93 -40.08
N PRO A 522 -8.92 18.17 -40.44
CA PRO A 522 -10.29 18.66 -40.52
C PRO A 522 -11.12 17.94 -41.57
N SER A 523 -10.48 17.25 -42.55
CA SER A 523 -11.16 16.56 -43.65
C SER A 523 -11.56 15.11 -43.29
N SER A 524 -11.24 14.60 -42.10
CA SER A 524 -11.52 13.20 -41.76
C SER A 524 -12.99 12.88 -41.50
N GLY A 525 -13.86 13.88 -41.42
CA GLY A 525 -15.29 13.68 -41.14
C GLY A 525 -15.60 13.15 -39.75
N LEU A 526 -14.59 13.04 -38.87
CA LEU A 526 -14.75 12.56 -37.50
C LEU A 526 -15.49 13.62 -36.69
N THR A 527 -16.64 13.26 -36.18
CA THR A 527 -17.39 14.00 -35.18
C THR A 527 -17.28 13.22 -33.88
N GLY A 528 -16.93 13.88 -32.79
CA GLY A 528 -16.81 13.19 -31.46
C GLY A 528 -15.89 13.91 -30.49
N ALA A 529 -15.66 13.25 -29.38
CA ALA A 529 -14.71 13.69 -28.37
C ALA A 529 -13.26 13.65 -28.89
N CYS A 530 -12.48 14.65 -28.51
CA CYS A 530 -11.06 14.70 -28.85
C CYS A 530 -10.33 13.64 -28.04
N ASN A 531 -9.72 12.69 -28.71
CA ASN A 531 -8.95 11.64 -28.03
C ASN A 531 -7.53 12.14 -27.71
N PHE A 532 -7.30 12.59 -26.49
CA PHE A 532 -5.99 13.06 -26.04
C PHE A 532 -4.97 11.94 -25.83
N ALA A 533 -5.39 10.68 -25.77
CA ALA A 533 -4.47 9.54 -25.83
C ALA A 533 -3.66 9.55 -27.14
N ALA A 534 -4.17 10.20 -28.18
CA ALA A 534 -3.40 10.42 -29.41
C ALA A 534 -2.17 11.32 -29.21
N ASN A 535 -2.16 12.20 -28.18
CA ASN A 535 -0.98 12.99 -27.84
C ASN A 535 0.08 12.16 -27.11
N GLU A 536 -0.34 11.18 -26.30
CA GLU A 536 0.57 10.17 -25.76
C GLU A 536 1.24 9.38 -26.89
N ILE A 537 0.46 8.95 -27.86
CA ILE A 537 0.96 8.27 -29.07
C ILE A 537 1.91 9.17 -29.84
N ILE A 538 1.73 10.50 -29.88
CA ILE A 538 2.65 11.42 -30.56
C ILE A 538 3.99 11.50 -29.84
N ASN A 539 3.98 11.65 -28.54
CA ASN A 539 5.22 11.60 -27.75
C ASN A 539 5.89 10.23 -27.86
N GLN A 540 5.11 9.17 -28.01
CA GLN A 540 5.58 7.80 -28.17
C GLN A 540 5.93 7.45 -29.62
N GLN A 541 5.17 7.89 -30.62
CA GLN A 541 5.40 7.65 -32.05
C GLN A 541 6.53 8.48 -32.65
N HIS A 542 6.91 9.58 -32.02
CA HIS A 542 8.10 10.34 -32.44
C HIS A 542 9.37 9.47 -32.48
N CYS A 543 9.32 8.31 -31.88
CA CYS A 543 10.42 7.38 -31.78
C CYS A 543 10.37 6.20 -32.75
N ALA A 544 9.20 5.85 -33.23
CA ALA A 544 9.00 4.77 -34.19
C ALA A 544 9.28 5.21 -35.64
N ASN A 545 9.40 6.52 -35.89
CA ASN A 545 9.59 7.04 -37.23
C ASN A 545 11.06 7.44 -37.47
N PRO A 546 11.80 6.79 -38.37
CA PRO A 546 13.22 7.08 -38.65
C PRO A 546 13.46 8.47 -39.24
N THR A 547 12.43 9.24 -39.52
CA THR A 547 12.50 10.61 -40.08
C THR A 547 12.41 11.70 -39.03
N THR A 548 12.38 11.38 -37.73
CA THR A 548 12.29 12.35 -36.63
C THR A 548 13.57 13.21 -36.52
N PRO A 549 13.45 14.52 -36.28
CA PRO A 549 14.62 15.38 -36.08
C PRO A 549 15.51 14.88 -34.95
N SER A 550 16.82 14.84 -35.17
CA SER A 550 17.77 14.40 -34.15
C SER A 550 17.67 15.27 -32.90
N GLY A 551 17.40 14.65 -31.76
CA GLY A 551 17.35 15.32 -30.45
C GLY A 551 16.07 15.15 -29.65
N ALA A 552 15.03 14.52 -30.18
CA ALA A 552 13.84 14.19 -29.39
C ALA A 552 14.11 12.97 -28.49
N ILE A 553 13.84 13.10 -27.21
CA ILE A 553 13.85 11.96 -26.28
C ILE A 553 12.63 11.12 -26.59
N CYS A 554 12.88 9.90 -26.97
CA CYS A 554 11.87 8.98 -27.44
C CYS A 554 11.49 7.97 -26.38
N TYR A 555 10.28 8.06 -25.82
CA TYR A 555 9.72 7.07 -24.91
C TYR A 555 8.50 6.43 -25.56
N ASN A 556 8.72 5.48 -26.45
CA ASN A 556 7.65 4.73 -27.11
C ASN A 556 7.12 3.63 -26.20
N THR A 557 6.58 4.00 -25.03
CA THR A 557 6.40 3.02 -23.97
C THR A 557 5.17 3.35 -23.13
N GLY A 558 4.78 2.43 -22.29
CA GLY A 558 3.96 2.68 -21.12
C GLY A 558 4.62 3.68 -20.13
N GLY A 559 4.10 3.83 -18.96
CA GLY A 559 4.63 4.79 -18.00
C GLY A 559 6.07 4.47 -17.57
N ILE A 560 6.97 5.44 -17.70
CA ILE A 560 8.31 5.39 -17.12
C ILE A 560 8.27 6.17 -15.80
N THR A 561 8.36 5.46 -14.67
CA THR A 561 8.30 6.09 -13.35
C THR A 561 9.69 6.43 -12.85
N MET A 562 9.96 7.70 -12.64
CA MET A 562 11.14 8.18 -11.91
C MET A 562 10.83 8.22 -10.43
N ASN A 563 11.58 7.46 -9.64
CA ASN A 563 11.52 7.48 -8.18
C ASN A 563 12.65 8.38 -7.67
N ALA A 564 12.32 9.60 -7.24
CA ALA A 564 13.31 10.59 -6.87
C ALA A 564 12.98 11.29 -5.55
N PRO A 565 13.96 11.47 -4.66
CA PRO A 565 13.82 12.28 -3.46
C PRO A 565 13.86 13.77 -3.84
N THR A 566 12.69 14.35 -4.13
CA THR A 566 12.58 15.70 -4.74
C THR A 566 11.62 16.62 -4.01
N PHE A 567 10.57 16.06 -3.40
CA PHE A 567 9.45 16.83 -2.86
C PHE A 567 9.59 17.07 -1.35
N SER A 568 8.55 17.55 -0.72
CA SER A 568 8.53 17.81 0.72
C SER A 568 7.22 17.37 1.37
N ALA A 569 7.28 17.10 2.66
CA ALA A 569 6.09 16.92 3.49
C ALA A 569 6.24 17.73 4.78
N GLU A 570 5.13 18.19 5.33
CA GLU A 570 5.10 19.06 6.50
C GLU A 570 4.05 18.58 7.49
N TYR A 571 4.37 18.65 8.77
CA TYR A 571 3.41 18.44 9.86
C TYR A 571 3.59 19.51 10.91
N SER A 572 2.48 20.04 11.40
CA SER A 572 2.42 20.99 12.50
C SER A 572 1.29 20.60 13.45
N GLY A 573 1.58 20.54 14.74
CA GLY A 573 0.57 20.14 15.72
C GLY A 573 0.74 20.80 17.09
N LEU A 574 -0.36 21.32 17.62
CA LEU A 574 -0.51 21.67 19.03
C LEU A 574 -0.98 20.41 19.77
N GLN A 575 -0.22 20.00 20.77
CA GLN A 575 -0.51 18.85 21.61
C GLN A 575 -0.77 19.32 23.04
N THR A 576 -1.88 18.88 23.62
CA THR A 576 -2.23 19.17 25.01
C THR A 576 -2.56 17.90 25.75
N GLN A 577 -2.08 17.80 26.97
CA GLN A 577 -2.36 16.68 27.83
C GLN A 577 -2.68 17.18 29.25
N LEU A 578 -3.76 16.67 29.81
CA LEU A 578 -4.07 16.78 31.23
C LEU A 578 -4.17 15.37 31.80
N SER A 579 -3.38 15.06 32.81
CA SER A 579 -3.45 13.76 33.46
C SER A 579 -3.51 13.89 34.98
N ARG A 580 -4.17 12.91 35.62
CA ARG A 580 -4.16 12.73 37.06
C ARG A 580 -3.69 11.32 37.36
N ARG A 581 -2.55 11.18 37.96
CA ARG A 581 -1.93 9.89 38.31
C ARG A 581 -2.00 9.54 39.79
N ALA A 582 -2.13 10.56 40.67
CA ALA A 582 -2.19 10.37 42.11
C ALA A 582 -3.65 10.31 42.56
N GLY A 583 -4.14 9.12 42.91
CA GLY A 583 -5.46 8.95 43.48
C GLY A 583 -5.77 7.47 43.70
N ARG A 584 -6.21 7.11 44.88
CA ARG A 584 -6.61 5.75 45.19
C ARG A 584 -7.81 5.26 44.39
N LEU A 585 -8.69 6.19 44.00
CA LEU A 585 -9.98 5.87 43.37
C LEU A 585 -9.99 6.10 41.86
N ALA A 586 -9.29 7.12 41.35
CA ALA A 586 -9.41 7.49 39.95
C ALA A 586 -8.09 7.99 39.35
N GLN A 587 -7.74 7.48 38.20
CA GLN A 587 -6.71 7.99 37.31
C GLN A 587 -7.35 8.28 35.97
N PHE A 588 -6.96 9.36 35.32
CA PHE A 588 -7.44 9.68 33.97
C PHE A 588 -6.43 10.54 33.22
N GLY A 589 -6.55 10.52 31.90
CA GLY A 589 -5.84 11.42 31.03
C GLY A 589 -6.70 11.86 29.87
N VAL A 590 -6.53 13.12 29.51
CA VAL A 590 -7.13 13.74 28.33
C VAL A 590 -5.97 14.20 27.46
N VAL A 591 -5.90 13.71 26.23
CA VAL A 591 -4.90 14.10 25.23
C VAL A 591 -5.64 14.67 24.04
N TYR A 592 -5.29 15.86 23.63
CA TYR A 592 -5.87 16.50 22.46
C TYR A 592 -4.76 17.02 21.55
N THR A 593 -4.85 16.65 20.29
CA THR A 593 -3.98 17.14 19.24
C THR A 593 -4.79 17.89 18.20
N TRP A 594 -4.38 19.12 17.92
CA TRP A 594 -4.85 19.89 16.80
C TRP A 594 -3.68 20.03 15.82
N SER A 595 -3.82 19.43 14.63
CA SER A 595 -2.69 19.31 13.70
C SER A 595 -3.11 19.41 12.24
N HIS A 596 -2.13 19.67 11.41
CA HIS A 596 -2.23 19.65 9.96
C HIS A 596 -1.00 19.02 9.34
N ALA A 597 -1.24 18.18 8.33
CA ALA A 597 -0.19 17.56 7.52
C ALA A 597 -0.41 17.89 6.04
N PHE A 598 0.68 18.25 5.35
CA PHE A 598 0.70 18.48 3.90
C PHE A 598 1.80 17.65 3.28
N ASP A 599 1.55 17.14 2.08
CA ASP A 599 2.55 16.43 1.27
C ASP A 599 2.28 16.60 -0.22
N PHE A 600 3.14 16.01 -1.04
CA PHE A 600 2.97 15.94 -2.49
C PHE A 600 2.38 14.61 -2.93
N GLU A 601 2.52 13.57 -2.13
CA GLU A 601 2.05 12.20 -2.41
C GLU A 601 1.75 11.46 -1.11
N ASP A 602 0.58 10.78 -1.03
CA ASP A 602 0.12 10.08 0.17
C ASP A 602 0.80 8.73 0.43
N ASN A 603 1.25 8.04 -0.63
CA ASN A 603 1.64 6.63 -0.54
C ASN A 603 3.14 6.37 -0.49
N GLY A 604 3.96 7.36 -0.78
CA GLY A 604 5.41 7.21 -0.90
C GLY A 604 5.84 6.29 -2.07
N ALA A 605 6.82 6.69 -2.84
CA ALA A 605 7.31 5.95 -4.01
C ALA A 605 7.81 4.52 -3.69
N GLY A 606 8.09 4.22 -2.42
CA GLY A 606 8.54 2.90 -1.99
C GLY A 606 7.46 1.82 -1.97
N SER A 607 6.17 2.18 -2.02
CA SER A 607 5.06 1.21 -1.94
C SER A 607 4.74 0.55 -3.28
N GLY A 608 5.29 1.04 -4.39
CA GLY A 608 5.02 0.52 -5.75
C GLY A 608 3.63 0.84 -6.30
N SER A 609 2.81 1.58 -5.58
CA SER A 609 1.41 1.86 -5.95
C SER A 609 1.05 3.34 -5.95
N GLY A 610 1.98 4.25 -5.68
CA GLY A 610 1.75 5.68 -5.65
C GLY A 610 2.66 6.43 -6.61
N GLY A 611 2.15 7.50 -7.17
CA GLY A 611 2.89 8.45 -7.97
C GLY A 611 2.24 9.82 -7.88
N LEU A 612 3.00 10.87 -8.22
CA LEU A 612 2.45 12.21 -8.26
C LEU A 612 1.19 12.27 -9.11
N PRO A 613 0.09 12.79 -8.58
CA PRO A 613 -1.13 13.01 -9.35
C PRO A 613 -0.90 13.80 -10.65
N PHE A 614 0.01 14.78 -10.62
CA PHE A 614 0.42 15.54 -11.80
C PHE A 614 1.94 15.41 -11.95
N SER A 615 2.36 14.57 -12.88
CA SER A 615 3.76 14.24 -13.11
C SER A 615 4.48 15.26 -14.01
N TYR A 616 3.75 15.99 -14.90
CA TYR A 616 4.38 16.99 -15.75
C TYR A 616 4.88 18.18 -14.93
N PRO A 617 6.16 18.62 -15.06
CA PRO A 617 6.80 19.56 -14.15
C PRO A 617 6.06 20.90 -13.95
N ALA A 618 5.44 21.44 -14.99
CA ALA A 618 4.69 22.71 -14.88
C ALA A 618 3.47 22.61 -13.93
N TYR A 619 3.02 21.38 -13.59
CA TYR A 619 1.87 21.15 -12.73
C TYR A 619 2.21 20.61 -11.35
N TRP A 620 3.50 20.48 -11.00
CA TRP A 620 3.93 19.92 -9.72
C TRP A 620 3.35 20.64 -8.51
N SER A 621 3.18 21.96 -8.60
CA SER A 621 2.55 22.75 -7.51
C SER A 621 1.13 22.29 -7.15
N ARG A 622 0.40 21.68 -8.08
CA ARG A 622 -0.96 21.14 -7.84
C ARG A 622 -0.96 19.88 -6.96
N ASN A 623 0.19 19.22 -6.79
CA ASN A 623 0.28 18.04 -5.96
C ASN A 623 0.33 18.35 -4.47
N ARG A 624 0.83 19.57 -4.09
CA ARG A 624 0.89 19.95 -2.68
C ARG A 624 -0.52 20.12 -2.13
N ALA A 625 -0.90 19.26 -1.21
CA ALA A 625 -2.25 19.22 -0.65
C ALA A 625 -2.23 18.64 0.77
N THR A 626 -3.37 18.68 1.44
CA THR A 626 -3.55 17.97 2.71
C THR A 626 -3.22 16.49 2.53
N ALA A 627 -2.40 15.93 3.41
CA ALA A 627 -2.04 14.53 3.39
C ALA A 627 -3.25 13.62 3.69
N GLY A 628 -3.38 12.48 3.04
CA GLY A 628 -4.51 11.56 3.21
C GLY A 628 -4.65 11.01 4.63
N TYR A 629 -3.56 10.98 5.38
CA TYR A 629 -3.51 10.61 6.79
C TYR A 629 -3.76 11.78 7.76
N ASP A 630 -3.97 13.01 7.28
CA ASP A 630 -4.26 14.17 8.14
C ASP A 630 -5.52 13.97 8.97
N ARG A 631 -5.43 14.32 10.24
CA ARG A 631 -6.53 14.32 11.19
C ARG A 631 -6.44 15.58 12.02
N THR A 632 -7.18 16.61 11.61
CA THR A 632 -7.09 17.96 12.22
C THR A 632 -7.35 17.95 13.72
N ASN A 633 -8.29 17.13 14.19
CA ASN A 633 -8.59 17.01 15.61
C ASN A 633 -8.50 15.54 16.02
N ASN A 634 -7.74 15.26 17.06
CA ASN A 634 -7.63 13.96 17.69
C ASN A 634 -7.72 14.10 19.20
N LEU A 635 -8.83 13.66 19.77
CA LEU A 635 -9.09 13.66 21.21
C LEU A 635 -9.08 12.23 21.72
N GLN A 636 -8.25 11.98 22.72
CA GLN A 636 -8.17 10.69 23.42
C GLN A 636 -8.40 10.95 24.90
N ILE A 637 -9.37 10.25 25.49
CA ILE A 637 -9.64 10.28 26.92
C ILE A 637 -9.54 8.84 27.43
N TRP A 638 -8.77 8.63 28.46
CA TRP A 638 -8.73 7.36 29.15
C TRP A 638 -8.98 7.53 30.64
N SER A 639 -9.59 6.55 31.26
CA SER A 639 -9.85 6.56 32.69
C SER A 639 -9.74 5.17 33.29
N ILE A 640 -9.26 5.13 34.52
CA ILE A 640 -9.23 3.97 35.39
C ILE A 640 -9.94 4.40 36.67
N TYR A 641 -11.02 3.71 37.03
CA TYR A 641 -11.81 4.02 38.21
C TYR A 641 -12.02 2.76 39.05
N HIS A 642 -11.44 2.76 40.24
CA HIS A 642 -11.72 1.75 41.24
C HIS A 642 -13.07 2.08 41.90
N LEU A 643 -14.03 1.17 41.79
CA LEU A 643 -15.36 1.39 42.37
C LEU A 643 -15.25 1.48 43.89
N PRO A 644 -15.92 2.46 44.51
CA PRO A 644 -15.77 2.74 45.93
C PRO A 644 -16.59 1.78 46.83
N PHE A 645 -16.59 0.50 46.45
CA PHE A 645 -17.27 -0.57 47.19
C PHE A 645 -16.25 -1.59 47.71
N GLY A 646 -16.55 -2.19 48.83
CA GLY A 646 -15.75 -3.27 49.45
C GLY A 646 -14.91 -2.84 50.64
N ARG A 647 -14.04 -3.76 51.10
CA ARG A 647 -13.22 -3.54 52.27
C ARG A 647 -12.28 -2.33 52.07
N ASP A 648 -12.21 -1.46 53.07
CA ASP A 648 -11.45 -0.18 53.04
C ASP A 648 -11.93 0.86 52.02
N GLN A 649 -13.12 0.69 51.47
CA GLN A 649 -13.77 1.66 50.61
C GLN A 649 -14.90 2.43 51.28
N LYS A 650 -15.56 3.34 50.51
CA LYS A 650 -16.59 4.22 51.09
C LYS A 650 -17.93 3.51 51.38
N TRP A 651 -18.26 2.49 50.55
CA TRP A 651 -19.56 1.82 50.62
C TRP A 651 -19.40 0.29 50.58
N ALA A 652 -20.40 -0.43 51.16
CA ALA A 652 -20.39 -1.90 51.20
C ALA A 652 -19.11 -2.46 51.81
N THR A 653 -18.71 -1.91 52.98
CA THR A 653 -17.41 -2.20 53.60
C THR A 653 -17.30 -3.57 54.25
N HIS A 654 -18.46 -4.19 54.56
CA HIS A 654 -18.51 -5.49 55.27
C HIS A 654 -19.63 -6.39 54.72
N GLY A 655 -19.59 -7.67 55.04
CA GLY A 655 -20.58 -8.67 54.72
C GLY A 655 -20.63 -9.05 53.22
N PHE A 656 -21.64 -9.82 52.85
CA PHE A 656 -21.83 -10.37 51.51
C PHE A 656 -21.83 -9.30 50.40
N ALA A 657 -22.40 -8.12 50.68
CA ALA A 657 -22.38 -7.01 49.71
C ALA A 657 -20.99 -6.46 49.45
N GLY A 658 -20.14 -6.42 50.47
CA GLY A 658 -18.72 -6.01 50.34
C GLY A 658 -17.91 -7.00 49.54
N GLU A 659 -18.15 -8.28 49.73
CA GLU A 659 -17.46 -9.35 49.01
C GLU A 659 -17.91 -9.42 47.51
N ILE A 660 -19.20 -9.17 47.20
CA ILE A 660 -19.67 -9.18 45.83
C ILE A 660 -19.36 -7.89 45.08
N LEU A 661 -19.54 -6.73 45.68
CA LEU A 661 -19.39 -5.45 44.99
C LEU A 661 -17.98 -4.85 45.10
N GLY A 662 -17.16 -5.39 45.99
CA GLY A 662 -15.81 -4.87 46.20
C GLY A 662 -14.81 -5.27 45.17
N GLY A 663 -13.76 -4.46 45.00
CA GLY A 663 -12.62 -4.78 44.14
C GLY A 663 -12.83 -4.63 42.63
N PHE A 664 -13.97 -4.10 42.20
CA PHE A 664 -14.18 -3.84 40.77
C PHE A 664 -13.44 -2.59 40.31
N GLN A 665 -12.88 -2.70 39.12
CA GLN A 665 -12.26 -1.59 38.36
C GLN A 665 -13.00 -1.39 37.04
N LEU A 666 -13.41 -0.15 36.80
CA LEU A 666 -13.99 0.30 35.53
C LEU A 666 -12.93 1.08 34.77
N ASN A 667 -12.64 0.65 33.54
CA ASN A 667 -11.81 1.40 32.63
C ASN A 667 -12.66 1.95 31.48
N GLY A 668 -12.30 3.13 31.03
CA GLY A 668 -12.97 3.78 29.90
C GLY A 668 -11.95 4.37 28.95
N GLN A 669 -12.26 4.30 27.65
CA GLN A 669 -11.52 5.00 26.62
C GLN A 669 -12.52 5.66 25.67
N ILE A 670 -12.33 6.94 25.42
CA ILE A 670 -13.05 7.70 24.40
C ILE A 670 -12.03 8.20 23.41
N SER A 671 -12.25 7.90 22.14
CA SER A 671 -11.47 8.47 21.05
C SER A 671 -12.38 9.21 20.09
N HIS A 672 -11.98 10.42 19.72
CA HIS A 672 -12.61 11.19 18.65
C HIS A 672 -11.55 11.68 17.68
N VAL A 673 -11.74 11.37 16.39
CA VAL A 673 -10.82 11.74 15.32
C VAL A 673 -11.62 12.40 14.20
N SER A 674 -11.14 13.54 13.69
CA SER A 674 -11.72 14.21 12.52
C SER A 674 -11.77 13.29 11.31
N GLY A 675 -12.73 13.52 10.42
CA GLY A 675 -12.88 12.78 9.19
C GLY A 675 -11.60 12.78 8.32
N ALA A 676 -11.36 11.67 7.66
CA ALA A 676 -10.28 11.56 6.69
C ALA A 676 -10.51 12.52 5.51
N PRO A 677 -9.46 13.14 4.97
CA PRO A 677 -9.60 13.87 3.73
C PRO A 677 -9.89 12.93 2.56
N PHE A 678 -10.55 13.45 1.54
CA PHE A 678 -10.79 12.74 0.30
C PHE A 678 -10.78 13.67 -0.91
N THR A 679 -10.54 13.08 -2.07
CA THR A 679 -10.48 13.74 -3.37
C THR A 679 -11.75 13.45 -4.15
N VAL A 680 -12.33 14.44 -4.84
CA VAL A 680 -13.39 14.20 -5.82
C VAL A 680 -12.77 14.07 -7.20
N SER A 681 -12.91 12.88 -7.77
CA SER A 681 -12.36 12.53 -9.08
C SER A 681 -13.40 12.70 -10.19
N ALA A 682 -12.94 13.16 -11.34
CA ALA A 682 -13.73 13.11 -12.56
C ALA A 682 -13.80 11.68 -13.12
N ASN A 683 -14.73 11.44 -14.04
CA ASN A 683 -14.82 10.17 -14.75
C ASN A 683 -13.60 10.02 -15.71
N SER A 684 -13.11 8.80 -15.87
CA SER A 684 -11.87 8.45 -16.55
C SER A 684 -11.75 8.87 -18.02
N ASN A 685 -12.85 9.27 -18.65
CA ASN A 685 -12.89 9.54 -20.09
C ASN A 685 -12.90 11.03 -20.46
N THR A 686 -12.77 11.95 -19.51
CA THR A 686 -12.96 13.39 -19.79
C THR A 686 -11.72 14.12 -20.28
N ILE A 687 -10.55 13.82 -19.72
CA ILE A 687 -9.26 14.38 -20.16
C ILE A 687 -8.21 13.30 -20.04
N ASN A 688 -7.85 12.68 -21.14
CA ASN A 688 -6.85 11.61 -21.14
C ASN A 688 -5.45 12.19 -21.36
N THR A 689 -4.90 12.82 -20.31
CA THR A 689 -3.53 13.37 -20.33
C THR A 689 -2.63 12.47 -19.51
N PRO A 690 -1.70 11.74 -20.14
CA PRO A 690 -0.79 10.82 -19.45
C PRO A 690 0.00 11.47 -18.32
N GLY A 691 0.04 10.81 -17.18
CA GLY A 691 0.72 11.33 -16.00
C GLY A 691 0.00 12.48 -15.30
N SER A 692 -1.32 12.63 -15.52
CA SER A 692 -2.14 13.62 -14.84
C SER A 692 -3.39 13.02 -14.24
N ALA A 693 -3.71 13.41 -13.01
CA ALA A 693 -4.93 13.02 -12.33
C ALA A 693 -6.15 13.73 -12.90
N LEU A 694 -7.28 13.04 -12.85
CA LEU A 694 -8.57 13.58 -13.26
C LEU A 694 -9.35 14.01 -12.02
N TYR A 695 -9.27 15.30 -11.67
CA TYR A 695 -10.08 15.90 -10.60
C TYR A 695 -11.34 16.53 -11.17
N ALA A 696 -12.37 16.61 -10.34
CA ALA A 696 -13.64 17.21 -10.72
C ALA A 696 -13.58 18.75 -10.74
N ASP A 697 -14.50 19.36 -11.45
CA ASP A 697 -14.82 20.77 -11.29
C ASP A 697 -15.82 20.98 -10.16
N LEU A 698 -15.51 21.87 -9.23
CA LEU A 698 -16.49 22.41 -8.27
C LEU A 698 -17.26 23.55 -8.98
N VAL A 699 -18.51 23.28 -9.36
CA VAL A 699 -19.37 24.21 -10.11
C VAL A 699 -20.35 24.96 -9.23
N LYS A 700 -20.50 24.57 -7.97
CA LYS A 700 -21.28 25.24 -6.92
C LYS A 700 -20.49 25.17 -5.61
N PRO A 701 -20.79 26.05 -4.63
CA PRO A 701 -20.18 25.92 -3.31
C PRO A 701 -20.39 24.52 -2.71
N TYR A 702 -19.35 23.97 -2.14
CA TYR A 702 -19.42 22.68 -1.44
C TYR A 702 -20.39 22.76 -0.29
N ASN A 703 -21.34 21.84 -0.21
CA ASN A 703 -22.29 21.71 0.86
C ASN A 703 -22.31 20.28 1.40
N GLN A 704 -21.92 20.13 2.67
CA GLN A 704 -22.01 18.86 3.37
C GLN A 704 -23.44 18.67 3.89
N ILE A 705 -24.17 17.70 3.35
CA ILE A 705 -25.57 17.41 3.70
C ILE A 705 -25.64 16.48 4.92
N GLY A 706 -24.68 15.60 5.10
CA GLY A 706 -24.69 14.46 6.01
C GLY A 706 -24.69 14.72 7.50
N GLY A 707 -25.52 15.66 8.00
CA GLY A 707 -25.57 15.97 9.43
C GLY A 707 -26.03 14.81 10.30
N HIS A 708 -27.17 14.14 10.02
CA HIS A 708 -27.78 13.17 10.93
C HIS A 708 -28.22 11.84 10.36
N ASN A 709 -28.39 11.68 9.04
CA ASN A 709 -28.75 10.41 8.41
C ASN A 709 -27.55 9.86 7.61
N ARG A 710 -26.57 9.39 8.34
CA ARG A 710 -25.34 8.78 7.81
C ARG A 710 -25.56 7.33 7.43
N THR A 711 -26.70 7.01 6.83
CA THR A 711 -26.99 5.64 6.42
C THR A 711 -26.19 5.34 5.17
N PRO A 712 -25.39 4.29 5.15
CA PRO A 712 -24.80 3.81 3.92
C PRO A 712 -25.92 3.43 2.97
N GLY A 713 -25.87 3.94 1.77
CA GLY A 713 -26.87 3.67 0.78
C GLY A 713 -26.29 3.90 -0.60
N ASN A 714 -26.69 3.07 -1.55
CA ASN A 714 -26.52 3.42 -2.94
C ASN A 714 -27.76 4.23 -3.39
N SER A 715 -27.66 4.92 -4.50
CA SER A 715 -28.74 5.71 -5.10
C SER A 715 -30.01 4.90 -5.41
N SER A 716 -29.91 3.57 -5.44
CA SER A 716 -31.02 2.64 -5.65
C SER A 716 -31.72 2.23 -4.34
N VAL A 717 -31.22 2.58 -3.17
CA VAL A 717 -31.88 2.34 -1.88
C VAL A 717 -32.74 3.55 -1.55
N SER A 718 -34.01 3.37 -1.59
CA SER A 718 -35.02 4.37 -1.20
C SER A 718 -34.73 4.86 0.23
N GLY A 719 -34.31 6.14 0.38
CA GLY A 719 -34.11 6.80 1.66
C GLY A 719 -32.65 7.12 2.05
N GLY A 720 -31.66 6.73 1.24
CA GLY A 720 -30.27 7.14 1.47
C GLY A 720 -30.07 8.64 1.15
N GLN A 721 -29.33 9.35 2.03
CA GLN A 721 -28.93 10.74 1.75
C GLN A 721 -27.44 10.78 1.42
N PRO A 722 -27.01 11.58 0.43
CA PRO A 722 -25.59 11.76 0.15
C PRO A 722 -24.91 12.51 1.30
N TRP A 723 -23.62 12.27 1.46
CA TRP A 723 -22.77 12.99 2.40
C TRP A 723 -22.61 14.46 2.02
N PHE A 724 -22.49 14.74 0.73
CA PHE A 724 -22.40 16.08 0.16
C PHE A 724 -23.34 16.20 -1.04
N ASP A 725 -23.61 17.44 -1.49
CA ASP A 725 -24.40 17.68 -2.71
C ASP A 725 -23.67 17.21 -3.98
N PRO A 726 -24.08 16.10 -4.62
CA PRO A 726 -23.42 15.61 -5.82
C PRO A 726 -23.48 16.61 -6.99
N THR A 727 -24.48 17.49 -7.01
CA THR A 727 -24.65 18.49 -8.08
C THR A 727 -23.66 19.66 -7.98
N ALA A 728 -22.89 19.72 -6.90
CA ALA A 728 -21.83 20.71 -6.76
C ALA A 728 -20.61 20.39 -7.61
N PHE A 729 -20.52 19.17 -8.14
CA PHE A 729 -19.38 18.71 -8.92
C PHE A 729 -19.77 18.33 -10.33
N ALA A 730 -18.86 18.57 -11.26
CA ALA A 730 -18.99 18.17 -12.66
C ALA A 730 -17.67 17.60 -13.17
N ASN A 731 -17.75 16.82 -14.25
CA ASN A 731 -16.54 16.50 -14.99
C ASN A 731 -16.01 17.76 -15.67
N PRO A 732 -14.69 17.97 -15.77
CA PRO A 732 -14.14 18.99 -16.65
C PRO A 732 -14.69 18.82 -18.06
N VAL A 733 -14.93 19.94 -18.73
CA VAL A 733 -15.54 19.90 -20.06
C VAL A 733 -14.61 19.19 -21.03
N GLU A 734 -15.10 18.10 -21.60
CA GLU A 734 -14.40 17.39 -22.66
C GLU A 734 -14.49 18.22 -23.96
N PRO A 735 -13.37 18.58 -24.59
CA PRO A 735 -13.40 19.26 -25.85
C PRO A 735 -14.01 18.35 -26.92
N THR A 736 -15.03 18.83 -27.55
CA THR A 736 -15.67 18.15 -28.70
C THR A 736 -15.28 18.83 -29.98
N TYR A 737 -15.06 18.03 -31.01
CA TYR A 737 -14.70 18.50 -32.34
C TYR A 737 -15.80 18.12 -33.32
N SER A 738 -16.15 19.03 -34.23
CA SER A 738 -16.91 18.72 -35.42
C SER A 738 -16.13 19.11 -36.68
N ALA A 739 -16.29 18.37 -37.77
CA ALA A 739 -15.54 18.58 -39.00
C ALA A 739 -15.71 20.02 -39.60
N SER A 740 -16.72 20.74 -39.16
CA SER A 740 -17.00 22.13 -39.55
C SER A 740 -16.39 23.19 -38.62
N GLN A 741 -15.79 22.78 -37.48
CA GLN A 741 -15.21 23.73 -36.54
C GLN A 741 -13.78 24.10 -36.92
N SER A 742 -13.41 25.35 -36.74
CA SER A 742 -12.03 25.77 -36.79
C SER A 742 -11.32 25.37 -35.48
N ALA A 743 -9.99 25.12 -35.51
CA ALA A 743 -9.20 24.79 -34.33
C ALA A 743 -9.32 25.87 -33.21
N SER A 744 -9.52 27.12 -33.57
CA SER A 744 -9.69 28.24 -32.63
C SER A 744 -11.05 28.28 -31.95
N SER A 745 -12.04 27.50 -32.40
CA SER A 745 -13.37 27.43 -31.77
C SER A 745 -13.53 26.22 -30.85
N ILE A 746 -12.50 25.38 -30.71
CA ILE A 746 -12.52 24.22 -29.80
C ILE A 746 -12.28 24.71 -28.39
N VAL A 747 -13.11 24.26 -27.46
CA VAL A 747 -12.91 24.56 -26.02
C VAL A 747 -11.60 23.93 -25.55
N SER A 748 -10.72 24.75 -25.00
CA SER A 748 -9.44 24.24 -24.44
C SER A 748 -9.71 23.34 -23.23
N PRO A 749 -9.07 22.19 -23.16
CA PRO A 749 -9.17 21.34 -21.97
C PRO A 749 -8.56 22.04 -20.76
N HIS A 750 -9.09 21.74 -19.60
CA HIS A 750 -8.54 22.19 -18.33
C HIS A 750 -8.60 21.06 -17.31
N PHE A 751 -7.68 21.06 -16.39
CA PHE A 751 -7.79 20.18 -15.23
C PHE A 751 -8.89 20.69 -14.31
N GLY A 752 -9.63 19.77 -13.69
CA GLY A 752 -10.61 20.15 -12.69
C GLY A 752 -10.05 21.10 -11.64
N ASN A 753 -10.90 22.00 -11.16
CA ASN A 753 -10.50 23.07 -10.23
C ASN A 753 -10.39 22.62 -8.77
N THR A 754 -10.80 21.38 -8.46
CA THR A 754 -10.57 20.78 -7.13
C THR A 754 -9.14 20.27 -6.97
N HIS A 755 -8.76 19.98 -5.71
CA HIS A 755 -7.44 19.51 -5.33
C HIS A 755 -7.50 18.14 -4.65
N ARG A 756 -6.36 17.48 -4.55
CA ARG A 756 -6.21 16.25 -3.78
C ARG A 756 -6.58 16.50 -2.32
N ASN A 757 -7.37 15.60 -1.73
CA ASN A 757 -7.70 15.61 -0.30
C ASN A 757 -8.34 16.92 0.22
N GLU A 758 -9.07 17.63 -0.64
CA GLU A 758 -9.68 18.93 -0.32
C GLU A 758 -10.86 18.80 0.63
N PHE A 759 -11.62 17.72 0.54
CA PHE A 759 -12.87 17.52 1.27
C PHE A 759 -12.66 16.56 2.44
N ARG A 760 -13.58 16.62 3.43
CA ARG A 760 -13.52 15.79 4.64
C ARG A 760 -14.72 14.85 4.73
N GLY A 761 -14.44 13.58 5.01
CA GLY A 761 -15.43 12.58 5.34
C GLY A 761 -15.92 12.65 6.79
N PRO A 762 -16.70 11.66 7.23
CA PRO A 762 -17.20 11.58 8.59
C PRO A 762 -16.09 11.49 9.64
N GLY A 763 -16.25 12.22 10.74
CA GLY A 763 -15.42 11.99 11.93
C GLY A 763 -15.82 10.69 12.63
N VAL A 764 -14.87 10.12 13.35
CA VAL A 764 -15.05 8.86 14.09
C VAL A 764 -15.02 9.14 15.57
N THR A 765 -16.07 8.70 16.27
CA THR A 765 -16.11 8.69 17.74
C THR A 765 -16.36 7.28 18.23
N GLN A 766 -15.45 6.77 19.04
CA GLN A 766 -15.53 5.44 19.62
C GLN A 766 -15.41 5.50 21.14
N VAL A 767 -16.25 4.74 21.83
CA VAL A 767 -16.20 4.57 23.28
C VAL A 767 -16.01 3.10 23.60
N ASN A 768 -14.96 2.79 24.32
CA ASN A 768 -14.66 1.45 24.81
C ASN A 768 -14.71 1.46 26.33
N ALA A 769 -15.20 0.40 26.93
CA ALA A 769 -15.24 0.25 28.39
C ALA A 769 -14.90 -1.18 28.79
N SER A 770 -14.26 -1.33 29.94
CA SER A 770 -14.05 -2.65 30.53
C SER A 770 -14.31 -2.61 32.02
N LEU A 771 -14.93 -3.65 32.53
CA LEU A 771 -15.15 -3.89 33.94
C LEU A 771 -14.43 -5.18 34.31
N PHE A 772 -13.56 -5.11 35.29
CA PHE A 772 -12.91 -6.32 35.77
C PHE A 772 -12.72 -6.36 37.29
N ARG A 773 -12.50 -7.57 37.79
CA ARG A 773 -12.23 -7.82 39.17
C ARG A 773 -11.25 -8.97 39.34
N GLY A 774 -10.29 -8.80 40.22
CA GLY A 774 -9.39 -9.83 40.70
C GLY A 774 -9.92 -10.48 42.00
N PHE A 775 -9.86 -11.80 42.05
CA PHE A 775 -10.15 -12.60 43.24
C PHE A 775 -8.85 -13.24 43.73
N HIS A 776 -8.36 -12.80 44.87
CA HIS A 776 -7.25 -13.49 45.55
C HIS A 776 -7.72 -14.83 46.04
N LEU A 777 -7.10 -15.90 45.58
CA LEU A 777 -7.50 -17.25 45.92
C LEU A 777 -6.65 -17.82 47.07
N PHE A 778 -5.34 -17.97 46.84
CA PHE A 778 -4.42 -18.46 47.89
C PHE A 778 -2.99 -18.01 47.57
N ARG A 779 -2.18 -17.70 48.60
CA ARG A 779 -0.83 -17.15 48.43
C ARG A 779 -0.81 -15.92 47.53
N GLU A 780 -0.03 -15.96 46.45
CA GLU A 780 0.09 -14.88 45.47
C GLU A 780 -0.80 -15.09 44.27
N SER A 781 -1.66 -16.13 44.23
CA SER A 781 -2.51 -16.43 43.09
C SER A 781 -3.78 -15.56 43.04
N GLU A 782 -4.07 -15.08 41.87
CA GLU A 782 -5.22 -14.24 41.55
C GLU A 782 -6.01 -14.78 40.36
N PHE A 783 -7.33 -14.86 40.50
CA PHE A 783 -8.23 -15.12 39.38
C PHE A 783 -8.93 -13.81 38.98
N GLN A 784 -8.67 -13.32 37.78
CA GLN A 784 -9.26 -12.10 37.24
C GLN A 784 -10.36 -12.43 36.25
N VAL A 785 -11.53 -11.84 36.43
CA VAL A 785 -12.66 -11.87 35.49
C VAL A 785 -12.81 -10.50 34.87
N ARG A 786 -13.00 -10.44 33.52
CA ARG A 786 -13.10 -9.21 32.77
C ARG A 786 -14.24 -9.29 31.77
N ALA A 787 -15.01 -8.20 31.66
CA ALA A 787 -16.00 -7.94 30.65
C ALA A 787 -15.60 -6.66 29.90
N GLU A 788 -15.47 -6.73 28.59
CA GLU A 788 -15.03 -5.61 27.74
C GLU A 788 -16.05 -5.36 26.65
N ALA A 789 -16.30 -4.08 26.37
CA ALA A 789 -17.18 -3.64 25.31
C ALA A 789 -16.41 -2.66 24.42
N PHE A 790 -16.18 -3.07 23.16
CA PHE A 790 -15.64 -2.20 22.11
C PHE A 790 -16.80 -1.58 21.35
N ASN A 791 -16.69 -0.29 21.05
CA ASN A 791 -17.78 0.50 20.49
C ASN A 791 -19.08 0.36 21.34
N LEU A 792 -18.99 0.68 22.61
CA LEU A 792 -20.04 0.49 23.62
C LEU A 792 -21.43 0.99 23.17
N PHE A 793 -21.49 2.12 22.49
CA PHE A 793 -22.72 2.73 22.03
C PHE A 793 -23.18 2.25 20.64
N ASN A 794 -22.46 1.31 20.04
CA ASN A 794 -22.76 0.76 18.72
C ASN A 794 -22.91 1.83 17.63
N HIS A 795 -22.05 2.84 17.65
CA HIS A 795 -22.04 3.88 16.62
C HIS A 795 -21.44 3.32 15.33
N ALA A 796 -22.10 3.57 14.20
CA ALA A 796 -21.57 3.22 12.91
C ALA A 796 -20.28 4.02 12.61
N LEU A 797 -19.20 3.34 12.31
CA LEU A 797 -17.93 3.95 11.88
C LEU A 797 -17.94 4.01 10.36
N LEU A 798 -18.16 5.18 9.81
CA LEU A 798 -18.38 5.39 8.38
C LEU A 798 -17.05 5.65 7.66
N ASN A 799 -16.89 5.06 6.46
CA ASN A 799 -15.81 5.40 5.55
C ASN A 799 -16.10 6.73 4.80
N ASN A 800 -15.12 7.17 4.00
CA ASN A 800 -15.34 8.31 3.11
C ASN A 800 -16.46 8.00 2.09
N PRO A 801 -17.18 9.01 1.60
CA PRO A 801 -18.16 8.84 0.54
C PRO A 801 -17.47 8.46 -0.79
N ASN A 802 -18.22 7.79 -1.66
CA ASN A 802 -17.77 7.57 -3.03
C ASN A 802 -17.66 8.91 -3.76
N ALA A 803 -16.49 9.16 -4.33
CA ALA A 803 -16.09 10.49 -4.76
C ALA A 803 -15.78 10.59 -6.27
N THR A 804 -16.29 9.66 -7.09
CA THR A 804 -16.15 9.71 -8.56
C THR A 804 -17.41 10.25 -9.21
N VAL A 805 -17.29 11.38 -9.89
CA VAL A 805 -18.40 12.04 -10.61
C VAL A 805 -19.02 11.10 -11.62
N GLY A 806 -20.36 11.03 -11.65
CA GLY A 806 -21.11 10.15 -12.55
C GLY A 806 -21.22 8.69 -12.10
N GLY A 807 -20.54 8.30 -11.04
CA GLY A 807 -20.75 6.98 -10.43
C GLY A 807 -22.14 6.86 -9.81
N SER A 808 -22.75 5.67 -9.86
CA SER A 808 -24.10 5.43 -9.34
C SER A 808 -24.26 5.69 -7.85
N THR A 809 -23.15 5.70 -7.12
CA THR A 809 -23.10 5.95 -5.68
C THR A 809 -22.34 7.23 -5.32
N PHE A 810 -22.13 8.13 -6.29
CA PHE A 810 -21.41 9.38 -6.08
C PHE A 810 -22.05 10.23 -4.97
N GLY A 811 -21.24 10.63 -4.00
CA GLY A 811 -21.66 11.37 -2.84
C GLY A 811 -22.17 10.50 -1.68
N TYR A 812 -22.40 9.21 -1.87
CA TYR A 812 -22.95 8.32 -0.85
C TYR A 812 -21.87 7.53 -0.13
N ILE A 813 -22.09 7.27 1.16
CA ILE A 813 -21.26 6.37 1.96
C ILE A 813 -21.84 4.97 1.82
N THR A 814 -21.08 4.05 1.24
CA THR A 814 -21.52 2.67 0.96
C THR A 814 -20.85 1.62 1.82
N SER A 815 -19.87 2.00 2.63
CA SER A 815 -19.09 1.06 3.44
C SER A 815 -18.85 1.57 4.86
N PHE A 816 -18.69 0.60 5.77
CA PHE A 816 -18.31 0.79 7.16
C PHE A 816 -16.90 0.27 7.39
N GLY A 817 -16.29 0.69 8.47
CA GLY A 817 -14.98 0.18 8.87
C GLY A 817 -13.97 1.29 8.97
N ALA A 818 -14.01 2.07 10.05
CA ALA A 818 -12.93 3.01 10.30
C ALA A 818 -11.61 2.25 10.50
N PRO A 819 -10.50 2.77 9.98
CA PRO A 819 -9.18 2.12 10.01
C PRO A 819 -8.64 1.87 11.44
N TYR A 820 -9.33 2.31 12.47
CA TYR A 820 -8.92 2.18 13.87
C TYR A 820 -9.81 1.25 14.70
N SER A 821 -10.76 0.54 14.08
CA SER A 821 -11.61 -0.40 14.80
C SER A 821 -11.23 -1.84 14.52
N PRO A 822 -10.85 -2.63 15.53
CA PRO A 822 -10.58 -4.07 15.34
C PRO A 822 -11.83 -4.88 14.97
N THR A 823 -13.03 -4.25 14.95
CA THR A 823 -14.32 -4.94 14.84
C THR A 823 -15.16 -4.45 13.65
N ALA A 824 -14.56 -3.88 12.62
CA ALA A 824 -15.26 -3.35 11.44
C ALA A 824 -16.46 -2.40 11.78
N GLY A 825 -16.41 -1.76 12.95
CA GLY A 825 -17.41 -0.78 13.37
C GLY A 825 -18.61 -1.30 14.15
N ALA A 826 -18.80 -2.61 14.29
CA ALA A 826 -19.83 -3.16 15.15
C ALA A 826 -19.42 -3.18 16.62
N ARG A 827 -20.41 -3.14 17.53
CA ARG A 827 -20.14 -3.36 18.95
C ARG A 827 -19.72 -4.82 19.18
N THR A 828 -18.57 -4.99 19.81
CA THR A 828 -18.07 -6.31 20.20
C THR A 828 -17.98 -6.41 21.70
N LEU A 829 -18.48 -7.52 22.26
CA LEU A 829 -18.36 -7.84 23.67
C LEU A 829 -17.40 -9.01 23.83
N GLN A 830 -16.47 -8.87 24.76
CA GLN A 830 -15.50 -9.91 25.10
C GLN A 830 -15.56 -10.19 26.61
N PHE A 831 -15.57 -11.47 26.96
CA PHE A 831 -15.45 -11.94 28.32
C PHE A 831 -14.19 -12.78 28.45
N SER A 832 -13.42 -12.54 29.47
CA SER A 832 -12.19 -13.29 29.72
C SER A 832 -11.99 -13.62 31.20
N GLY A 833 -11.38 -14.77 31.44
CA GLY A 833 -10.86 -15.16 32.76
C GLY A 833 -9.36 -15.37 32.69
N ARG A 834 -8.61 -14.83 33.63
CA ARG A 834 -7.17 -14.99 33.73
C ARG A 834 -6.78 -15.47 35.13
N PHE A 835 -5.99 -16.52 35.17
CA PHE A 835 -5.40 -17.02 36.40
C PHE A 835 -3.92 -16.68 36.42
N ASN A 836 -3.49 -15.94 37.45
CA ASN A 836 -2.11 -15.61 37.75
C ASN A 836 -1.68 -16.41 38.98
N PHE A 837 -0.52 -17.05 38.94
CA PHE A 837 0.00 -17.93 39.98
C PHE A 837 1.48 -17.72 40.22
#